data_afb3b79ef0bf0e11d7a263b9e3adfe73
#
_entry.id   afb3b79ef0bf0e11d7a263b9e3adfe73
#
_cell.length_a   1.000
_cell.length_b   1.000
_cell.length_c   1.000
_cell.angle_alpha   90.00
_cell.angle_beta   90.00
_cell.angle_gamma   90.00
#
_symmetry.space_group_name_H-M   'P 1'
#
loop_
_entity.id
_entity.type
_entity.pdbx_description
1 polymer ?
#
loop_
_entity_poly.entity_id
_entity_poly.type
_entity_poly.pdbx_seq_one_letter_code
_entity_poly.pdbx_strand_id
1 'polypeptide(L)'
;MFATNTSGIQIESIAKVFNDEDKKRLFGLHFFNPPRIMKLVEIIPNSQTNDNIVKQVQNFAEDVLGKGVVIANDVPGFVANRVGTQTMNDIMYRVEEQGLSISEVDALTGQAIGRPKTGTYGLSDLVGLDIANEVIKGLMIVPEEQAYFKDVTLVNQLIEKKALGNKTKQGFYKKIENQRYVFDPNKETYVERKMPQLEILNRLGKNLEDNLDIIYNAKDEAGRFLWETLKNNFYYSAINVPKAAKDYKDIDRALVWGFNWKKGPFQLWDLMGFERVKQRIKKEIGHLPNWIEERQIPFYEKDETIDRVTPIQQFIDKEIWNRSDSNLSQTIDNQLLLKIQSNHNVVSDAFISDLIEAIDLLENKDYISMVIYAGGRNFCVGADLKQMVYAHQQEQVDQQVGHSIEQLHQGFNRLKYASKPIVTAVHGRALGGGCELVLHSPFVVAAIESYIGLVETAVGLIPAGGGIAELSDRILKTEHKSDDNMATLTDIFTNIVLDKVSNNAFDARRYHYLKDTDTIIMNTEKRVEIALQRAKYEANTNYIPTPQFEYIALGRDFKALAESQLDAQRMGHFISDYDYEVVLKVAEVLSGGDIPRNTYINQRYLQHLEKERFIALLKNKKTLDRIKYMLENGKPLRN
;
A
#
# COMPACT_ATOMS: atom_id res chain seq x y z
N MET A 1 20.14 9.42 23.86
CA MET A 1 18.84 8.78 24.02
C MET A 1 19.05 7.27 23.99
N PHE A 2 18.31 6.53 24.82
CA PHE A 2 18.34 5.07 24.87
C PHE A 2 16.93 4.57 24.58
N ALA A 3 16.80 3.66 23.62
CA ALA A 3 15.54 3.09 23.25
C ALA A 3 15.61 1.56 23.31
N THR A 4 14.55 0.91 23.76
CA THR A 4 14.41 -0.54 23.75
C THR A 4 13.17 -0.93 22.93
N ASN A 5 13.28 -2.00 22.13
CA ASN A 5 12.17 -2.54 21.35
C ASN A 5 11.52 -3.76 22.05
N THR A 6 11.57 -3.81 23.38
CA THR A 6 10.88 -4.88 24.11
C THR A 6 9.38 -4.84 23.85
N SER A 7 8.73 -5.99 23.78
CA SER A 7 7.28 -6.12 23.56
C SER A 7 6.47 -6.47 24.81
N GLY A 8 7.12 -6.71 25.94
CA GLY A 8 6.44 -7.15 27.17
C GLY A 8 7.14 -6.79 28.48
N ILE A 9 8.43 -6.44 28.44
CA ILE A 9 9.17 -6.04 29.64
C ILE A 9 8.91 -4.56 29.90
N GLN A 10 8.47 -4.24 31.12
CA GLN A 10 8.23 -2.85 31.53
C GLN A 10 9.52 -2.03 31.47
N ILE A 11 9.43 -0.82 30.94
CA ILE A 11 10.58 0.08 30.78
C ILE A 11 11.13 0.50 32.14
N GLU A 12 10.27 0.67 33.13
CA GLU A 12 10.66 0.95 34.52
C GLU A 12 11.57 -0.14 35.11
N SER A 13 11.34 -1.40 34.73
CA SER A 13 12.20 -2.52 35.17
C SER A 13 13.59 -2.44 34.50
N ILE A 14 13.66 -2.04 33.25
CA ILE A 14 14.92 -1.82 32.53
C ILE A 14 15.65 -0.59 33.09
N ALA A 15 14.90 0.45 33.45
CA ALA A 15 15.44 1.70 33.98
C ALA A 15 16.25 1.51 35.29
N LYS A 16 16.00 0.45 36.06
CA LYS A 16 16.68 0.20 37.32
C LYS A 16 18.20 0.10 37.22
N VAL A 17 18.74 -0.29 36.06
CA VAL A 17 20.18 -0.40 35.83
C VAL A 17 20.84 0.88 35.33
N PHE A 18 20.04 1.92 35.07
CA PHE A 18 20.52 3.21 34.60
C PHE A 18 20.64 4.23 35.74
N ASN A 19 21.58 5.18 35.64
CA ASN A 19 21.64 6.33 36.54
C ASN A 19 20.48 7.31 36.24
N ASP A 20 20.22 8.26 37.15
CA ASP A 20 19.06 9.15 37.05
C ASP A 20 19.11 10.11 35.83
N GLU A 21 20.27 10.48 35.35
CA GLU A 21 20.40 11.30 34.13
C GLU A 21 20.07 10.47 32.87
N ASP A 22 20.46 9.20 32.84
CA ASP A 22 20.19 8.33 31.70
C ASP A 22 18.74 7.85 31.68
N LYS A 23 18.11 7.66 32.86
CA LYS A 23 16.66 7.36 32.95
C LYS A 23 15.81 8.42 32.28
N LYS A 24 16.18 9.71 32.38
CA LYS A 24 15.48 10.81 31.70
C LYS A 24 15.50 10.69 30.17
N ARG A 25 16.40 9.89 29.62
CA ARG A 25 16.60 9.67 28.18
C ARG A 25 16.25 8.27 27.70
N LEU A 26 15.77 7.39 28.62
CA LEU A 26 15.38 6.01 28.34
C LEU A 26 13.87 5.93 28.09
N PHE A 27 13.47 5.21 27.07
CA PHE A 27 12.08 4.92 26.73
C PHE A 27 11.95 3.63 25.91
N GLY A 28 10.75 3.08 25.84
CA GLY A 28 10.39 2.03 24.89
C GLY A 28 10.06 2.65 23.54
N LEU A 29 10.52 2.01 22.46
CA LEU A 29 10.16 2.34 21.08
C LEU A 29 9.79 1.03 20.39
N HIS A 30 8.53 0.64 20.50
CA HIS A 30 8.05 -0.67 20.12
C HIS A 30 7.47 -0.66 18.71
N PHE A 31 8.16 -1.33 17.79
CA PHE A 31 7.72 -1.52 16.40
C PHE A 31 6.95 -2.82 16.23
N PHE A 32 6.04 -2.85 15.27
CA PHE A 32 5.27 -4.03 14.89
C PHE A 32 5.84 -4.70 13.64
N ASN A 33 5.86 -6.02 13.60
CA ASN A 33 6.40 -6.80 12.48
C ASN A 33 5.38 -6.94 11.32
N PRO A 34 5.83 -6.77 10.08
CA PRO A 34 7.15 -6.28 9.66
C PRO A 34 7.26 -4.75 9.80
N PRO A 35 8.34 -4.22 10.43
CA PRO A 35 8.44 -2.80 10.80
C PRO A 35 8.43 -1.85 9.60
N ARG A 36 8.81 -2.30 8.43
CA ARG A 36 8.71 -1.53 7.18
C ARG A 36 7.25 -1.21 6.82
N ILE A 37 6.33 -2.17 7.00
CA ILE A 37 4.95 -2.10 6.50
C ILE A 37 3.99 -1.63 7.59
N MET A 38 4.17 -2.13 8.83
CA MET A 38 3.25 -1.81 9.92
C MET A 38 3.38 -0.36 10.33
N LYS A 39 2.23 0.34 10.39
CA LYS A 39 2.18 1.78 10.67
C LYS A 39 2.48 2.09 12.14
N LEU A 40 2.05 1.22 13.08
CA LEU A 40 2.15 1.49 14.51
C LEU A 40 3.59 1.53 15.02
N VAL A 41 3.88 2.54 15.83
CA VAL A 41 4.97 2.59 16.79
C VAL A 41 4.41 3.04 18.13
N GLU A 42 4.65 2.25 19.18
CA GLU A 42 4.35 2.67 20.54
C GLU A 42 5.58 3.32 21.17
N ILE A 43 5.42 4.49 21.76
CA ILE A 43 6.44 5.16 22.58
C ILE A 43 6.02 4.98 24.03
N ILE A 44 6.87 4.35 24.84
CA ILE A 44 6.60 4.02 26.22
C ILE A 44 7.61 4.75 27.12
N PRO A 45 7.25 5.92 27.68
CA PRO A 45 8.11 6.59 28.65
C PRO A 45 8.19 5.82 29.96
N ASN A 46 9.33 5.85 30.65
CA ASN A 46 9.41 5.51 32.06
C ASN A 46 8.97 6.71 32.93
N SER A 47 8.90 6.54 34.24
CA SER A 47 8.45 7.56 35.20
C SER A 47 9.29 8.84 35.20
N GLN A 48 10.52 8.82 34.67
CA GLN A 48 11.47 9.93 34.64
C GLN A 48 11.76 10.43 33.22
N THR A 49 11.24 9.80 32.18
CA THR A 49 11.51 10.20 30.79
C THR A 49 11.06 11.64 30.54
N ASN A 50 11.96 12.45 29.99
CA ASN A 50 11.69 13.86 29.71
C ASN A 50 10.67 14.00 28.57
N ASP A 51 9.60 14.78 28.78
CA ASP A 51 8.54 15.02 27.81
C ASP A 51 9.06 15.61 26.48
N ASN A 52 10.09 16.44 26.51
CA ASN A 52 10.70 16.97 25.28
C ASN A 52 11.33 15.85 24.43
N ILE A 53 11.89 14.83 25.08
CA ILE A 53 12.44 13.66 24.36
C ILE A 53 11.31 12.87 23.74
N VAL A 54 10.22 12.62 24.48
CA VAL A 54 9.02 11.94 23.94
C VAL A 54 8.52 12.67 22.70
N LYS A 55 8.39 14.01 22.77
CA LYS A 55 7.93 14.81 21.62
C LYS A 55 8.89 14.78 20.44
N GLN A 56 10.21 14.84 20.69
CA GLN A 56 11.22 14.72 19.61
C GLN A 56 11.16 13.35 18.92
N VAL A 57 11.03 12.27 19.71
CA VAL A 57 10.94 10.92 19.17
C VAL A 57 9.62 10.71 18.43
N GLN A 58 8.52 11.28 18.93
CA GLN A 58 7.24 11.28 18.22
C GLN A 58 7.35 11.97 16.86
N ASN A 59 7.87 13.18 16.82
CA ASN A 59 8.06 13.91 15.55
C ASN A 59 8.96 13.14 14.59
N PHE A 60 10.06 12.56 15.08
CA PHE A 60 10.93 11.72 14.27
C PHE A 60 10.19 10.50 13.70
N ALA A 61 9.42 9.81 14.53
CA ALA A 61 8.67 8.63 14.09
C ALA A 61 7.57 9.00 13.08
N GLU A 62 6.82 10.08 13.31
CA GLU A 62 5.74 10.53 12.43
C GLU A 62 6.26 11.17 11.14
N ASP A 63 7.23 12.10 11.23
CA ASP A 63 7.66 12.92 10.09
C ASP A 63 8.75 12.24 9.25
N VAL A 64 9.71 11.57 9.90
CA VAL A 64 10.85 10.95 9.23
C VAL A 64 10.60 9.48 8.90
N LEU A 65 10.06 8.69 9.86
CA LEU A 65 9.81 7.27 9.63
C LEU A 65 8.43 6.97 9.03
N GLY A 66 7.51 7.95 8.97
CA GLY A 66 6.16 7.77 8.44
C GLY A 66 5.28 6.85 9.27
N LYS A 67 5.53 6.78 10.58
CA LYS A 67 4.80 5.94 11.51
C LYS A 67 3.59 6.66 12.11
N GLY A 68 2.60 5.89 12.54
CA GLY A 68 1.56 6.35 13.45
C GLY A 68 2.01 6.09 14.88
N VAL A 69 2.11 7.15 15.68
CA VAL A 69 2.61 7.04 17.05
C VAL A 69 1.48 6.95 18.04
N VAL A 70 1.58 6.00 18.98
CA VAL A 70 0.76 5.90 20.18
C VAL A 70 1.68 6.06 21.40
N ILE A 71 1.32 6.98 22.29
CA ILE A 71 2.01 7.10 23.58
C ILE A 71 1.36 6.13 24.55
N ALA A 72 2.05 5.05 24.87
CA ALA A 72 1.57 3.99 25.75
C ALA A 72 2.08 4.19 27.18
N ASN A 73 1.27 3.82 28.17
CA ASN A 73 1.72 3.68 29.54
C ASN A 73 2.58 2.42 29.69
N ASP A 74 3.50 2.43 30.64
CA ASP A 74 4.42 1.31 30.92
C ASP A 74 3.71 0.18 31.67
N VAL A 75 2.83 -0.51 30.98
CA VAL A 75 2.09 -1.69 31.47
C VAL A 75 2.43 -2.93 30.62
N PRO A 76 2.36 -4.15 31.17
CA PRO A 76 2.61 -5.36 30.40
C PRO A 76 1.76 -5.45 29.13
N GLY A 77 2.42 -5.69 27.98
CA GLY A 77 1.79 -5.75 26.65
C GLY A 77 1.43 -4.39 26.05
N PHE A 78 1.77 -3.29 26.73
CA PHE A 78 1.49 -1.90 26.33
C PHE A 78 0.03 -1.69 25.89
N VAL A 79 -0.25 -1.27 24.66
CA VAL A 79 -1.62 -1.06 24.17
C VAL A 79 -2.04 -2.14 23.18
N ALA A 80 -1.37 -2.22 22.04
CA ALA A 80 -1.83 -3.07 20.94
C ALA A 80 -1.73 -4.57 21.27
N ASN A 81 -0.60 -5.03 21.80
CA ASN A 81 -0.46 -6.43 22.18
C ASN A 81 -1.43 -6.77 23.32
N ARG A 82 -1.60 -5.87 24.28
CA ARG A 82 -2.52 -6.08 25.40
C ARG A 82 -3.95 -6.31 24.95
N VAL A 83 -4.51 -5.41 24.15
CA VAL A 83 -5.91 -5.50 23.68
C VAL A 83 -6.06 -6.52 22.55
N GLY A 84 -5.10 -6.57 21.62
CA GLY A 84 -5.16 -7.48 20.48
C GLY A 84 -5.02 -8.96 20.88
N THR A 85 -4.06 -9.30 21.75
CA THR A 85 -3.89 -10.69 22.22
C THR A 85 -5.00 -11.12 23.16
N GLN A 86 -5.55 -10.20 23.99
CA GLN A 86 -6.72 -10.54 24.81
C GLN A 86 -7.89 -10.94 23.92
N THR A 87 -8.16 -10.17 22.89
CA THR A 87 -9.25 -10.47 21.95
C THR A 87 -9.06 -11.82 21.27
N MET A 88 -7.84 -12.15 20.85
CA MET A 88 -7.55 -13.45 20.23
C MET A 88 -7.69 -14.60 21.23
N ASN A 89 -7.22 -14.41 22.47
CA ASN A 89 -7.32 -15.38 23.55
C ASN A 89 -8.78 -15.65 23.94
N ASP A 90 -9.59 -14.60 24.10
CA ASP A 90 -11.03 -14.72 24.40
C ASP A 90 -11.78 -15.51 23.32
N ILE A 91 -11.50 -15.25 22.04
CA ILE A 91 -12.07 -15.99 20.92
C ILE A 91 -11.71 -17.47 20.98
N MET A 92 -10.42 -17.79 21.13
CA MET A 92 -9.93 -19.18 21.13
C MET A 92 -10.49 -19.98 22.30
N TYR A 93 -10.54 -19.36 23.49
CA TYR A 93 -11.10 -20.00 24.68
C TYR A 93 -12.58 -20.32 24.51
N ARG A 94 -13.39 -19.40 23.99
CA ARG A 94 -14.83 -19.60 23.76
C ARG A 94 -15.15 -20.67 22.72
N VAL A 95 -14.28 -20.80 21.74
CA VAL A 95 -14.45 -21.82 20.68
C VAL A 95 -14.32 -23.23 21.24
N GLU A 96 -13.46 -23.44 22.26
CA GLU A 96 -13.38 -24.75 22.93
C GLU A 96 -14.71 -25.14 23.60
N GLU A 97 -15.52 -24.17 24.04
CA GLU A 97 -16.81 -24.39 24.67
C GLU A 97 -17.96 -24.55 23.66
N GLN A 98 -17.89 -23.93 22.47
CA GLN A 98 -18.99 -23.80 21.53
C GLN A 98 -18.91 -24.75 20.32
N GLY A 99 -17.80 -25.47 20.13
CA GLY A 99 -17.66 -26.47 19.09
C GLY A 99 -17.54 -25.95 17.65
N LEU A 100 -17.28 -24.64 17.46
CA LEU A 100 -17.00 -24.06 16.12
C LEU A 100 -15.65 -24.54 15.62
N SER A 101 -15.56 -24.88 14.34
CA SER A 101 -14.29 -25.24 13.71
C SER A 101 -13.38 -24.02 13.50
N ILE A 102 -12.06 -24.24 13.45
CA ILE A 102 -11.04 -23.22 13.18
C ILE A 102 -11.38 -22.39 11.93
N SER A 103 -11.83 -23.05 10.85
CA SER A 103 -12.20 -22.38 9.59
C SER A 103 -13.45 -21.50 9.70
N GLU A 104 -14.43 -21.90 10.51
CA GLU A 104 -15.63 -21.12 10.78
C GLU A 104 -15.30 -19.86 11.59
N VAL A 105 -14.49 -20.03 12.62
CA VAL A 105 -14.03 -18.89 13.44
C VAL A 105 -13.26 -17.86 12.61
N ASP A 106 -12.34 -18.30 11.77
CA ASP A 106 -11.59 -17.36 10.90
C ASP A 106 -12.50 -16.64 9.90
N ALA A 107 -13.53 -17.32 9.38
CA ALA A 107 -14.52 -16.69 8.50
C ALA A 107 -15.35 -15.62 9.26
N LEU A 108 -15.76 -15.93 10.48
CA LEU A 108 -16.53 -15.03 11.35
C LEU A 108 -15.70 -13.85 11.82
N THR A 109 -14.47 -14.10 12.31
CA THR A 109 -13.63 -13.08 12.98
C THR A 109 -12.70 -12.33 12.03
N GLY A 110 -12.85 -12.51 10.72
CA GLY A 110 -12.09 -11.84 9.67
C GLY A 110 -12.79 -10.59 9.13
N GLN A 111 -12.96 -10.54 7.80
CA GLN A 111 -13.50 -9.39 7.09
C GLN A 111 -14.93 -9.00 7.50
N ALA A 112 -15.70 -9.95 7.98
CA ALA A 112 -17.08 -9.74 8.44
C ALA A 112 -17.20 -8.68 9.54
N ILE A 113 -16.21 -8.59 10.42
CA ILE A 113 -16.11 -7.60 11.52
C ILE A 113 -14.96 -6.59 11.34
N GLY A 114 -14.53 -6.40 10.09
CA GLY A 114 -13.50 -5.40 9.77
C GLY A 114 -12.07 -5.78 10.14
N ARG A 115 -11.77 -7.06 10.31
CA ARG A 115 -10.41 -7.58 10.55
C ARG A 115 -9.80 -8.17 9.27
N PRO A 116 -8.47 -8.43 9.24
CA PRO A 116 -7.81 -9.06 8.08
C PRO A 116 -8.42 -10.41 7.69
N LYS A 117 -8.25 -10.80 6.43
CA LYS A 117 -8.71 -12.11 5.89
C LYS A 117 -8.15 -13.33 6.62
N THR A 118 -7.06 -13.17 7.36
CA THR A 118 -6.45 -14.25 8.14
C THR A 118 -7.41 -14.82 9.18
N GLY A 119 -8.32 -13.98 9.69
CA GLY A 119 -9.10 -14.31 10.88
C GLY A 119 -8.21 -14.38 12.13
N THR A 120 -8.66 -15.09 13.16
CA THR A 120 -7.97 -15.21 14.44
C THR A 120 -6.86 -16.26 14.40
N TYR A 121 -7.17 -17.46 13.96
CA TYR A 121 -6.22 -18.58 13.92
C TYR A 121 -5.14 -18.41 12.84
N GLY A 122 -5.54 -17.94 11.67
CA GLY A 122 -4.58 -17.63 10.60
C GLY A 122 -3.63 -16.47 10.97
N LEU A 123 -4.06 -15.50 11.79
CA LEU A 123 -3.20 -14.47 12.32
C LEU A 123 -2.22 -15.03 13.36
N SER A 124 -2.67 -15.95 14.21
CA SER A 124 -1.81 -16.63 15.19
C SER A 124 -0.71 -17.44 14.52
N ASP A 125 -1.02 -18.13 13.42
CA ASP A 125 -0.03 -18.83 12.60
C ASP A 125 1.00 -17.88 11.98
N LEU A 126 0.61 -16.66 11.66
CA LEU A 126 1.50 -15.64 11.10
C LEU A 126 2.46 -15.08 12.16
N VAL A 127 1.95 -14.80 13.36
CA VAL A 127 2.72 -14.27 14.50
C VAL A 127 3.66 -15.35 15.09
N GLY A 128 3.16 -16.57 15.18
CA GLY A 128 3.79 -17.69 15.86
C GLY A 128 3.13 -17.96 17.22
N LEU A 129 2.66 -19.20 17.39
CA LEU A 129 1.88 -19.61 18.57
C LEU A 129 2.65 -19.47 19.87
N ASP A 130 3.94 -19.79 19.85
CA ASP A 130 4.84 -19.63 21.00
C ASP A 130 4.96 -18.16 21.42
N ILE A 131 5.17 -17.25 20.48
CA ILE A 131 5.30 -15.81 20.76
C ILE A 131 3.99 -15.26 21.35
N ALA A 132 2.84 -15.58 20.71
CA ALA A 132 1.53 -15.15 21.21
C ALA A 132 1.26 -15.71 22.63
N ASN A 133 1.60 -16.97 22.86
CA ASN A 133 1.41 -17.62 24.16
C ASN A 133 2.32 -17.05 25.26
N GLU A 134 3.57 -16.68 24.95
CA GLU A 134 4.46 -16.00 25.89
C GLU A 134 3.91 -14.63 26.33
N VAL A 135 3.34 -13.86 25.42
CA VAL A 135 2.68 -12.59 25.74
C VAL A 135 1.47 -12.83 26.65
N ILE A 136 0.63 -13.83 26.34
CA ILE A 136 -0.54 -14.19 27.15
C ILE A 136 -0.10 -14.62 28.56
N LYS A 137 0.88 -15.51 28.68
CA LYS A 137 1.42 -15.97 29.97
C LYS A 137 2.00 -14.81 30.78
N GLY A 138 2.70 -13.87 30.13
CA GLY A 138 3.20 -12.66 30.78
C GLY A 138 2.09 -11.76 31.34
N LEU A 139 0.93 -11.71 30.67
CA LEU A 139 -0.24 -10.96 31.15
C LEU A 139 -1.00 -11.72 32.25
N MET A 140 -1.09 -13.04 32.18
CA MET A 140 -1.74 -13.87 33.22
C MET A 140 -1.04 -13.80 34.60
N ILE A 141 0.22 -13.41 34.65
CA ILE A 141 0.95 -13.21 35.92
C ILE A 141 0.46 -11.95 36.66
N VAL A 142 -0.11 -10.98 35.92
CA VAL A 142 -0.63 -9.73 36.48
C VAL A 142 -1.99 -10.00 37.14
N PRO A 143 -2.16 -9.81 38.47
CA PRO A 143 -3.39 -10.19 39.19
C PRO A 143 -4.67 -9.62 38.58
N GLU A 144 -4.64 -8.35 38.14
CA GLU A 144 -5.80 -7.68 37.57
C GLU A 144 -6.16 -8.16 36.16
N GLU A 145 -5.26 -8.89 35.51
CA GLU A 145 -5.45 -9.41 34.14
C GLU A 145 -5.92 -10.87 34.12
N GLN A 146 -5.74 -11.61 35.20
CA GLN A 146 -6.07 -13.05 35.28
C GLN A 146 -7.54 -13.35 34.95
N ALA A 147 -8.44 -12.40 35.19
CA ALA A 147 -9.85 -12.55 34.85
C ALA A 147 -10.10 -12.54 33.32
N TYR A 148 -9.24 -11.89 32.55
CA TYR A 148 -9.42 -11.62 31.12
C TYR A 148 -8.64 -12.54 30.20
N PHE A 149 -7.64 -13.26 30.71
CA PHE A 149 -6.84 -14.21 29.96
C PHE A 149 -7.07 -15.63 30.45
N LYS A 150 -7.19 -16.55 29.52
CA LYS A 150 -7.45 -17.97 29.80
C LYS A 150 -6.40 -18.84 29.12
N ASP A 151 -6.11 -19.96 29.74
CA ASP A 151 -5.30 -21.00 29.11
C ASP A 151 -6.13 -21.70 28.01
N VAL A 152 -5.56 -21.85 26.82
CA VAL A 152 -6.22 -22.44 25.65
C VAL A 152 -5.55 -23.78 25.36
N THR A 153 -6.28 -24.87 25.59
CA THR A 153 -5.78 -26.24 25.49
C THR A 153 -5.21 -26.54 24.10
N LEU A 154 -5.91 -26.14 23.06
CA LEU A 154 -5.51 -26.36 21.67
C LEU A 154 -4.18 -25.67 21.33
N VAL A 155 -3.95 -24.45 21.83
CA VAL A 155 -2.68 -23.73 21.63
C VAL A 155 -1.53 -24.49 22.27
N ASN A 156 -1.70 -24.96 23.49
CA ASN A 156 -0.66 -25.73 24.20
C ASN A 156 -0.33 -27.03 23.48
N GLN A 157 -1.33 -27.78 23.03
CA GLN A 157 -1.16 -29.01 22.24
C GLN A 157 -0.34 -28.79 20.97
N LEU A 158 -0.61 -27.70 20.23
CA LEU A 158 0.12 -27.38 19.00
C LEU A 158 1.58 -26.96 19.31
N ILE A 159 1.81 -26.22 20.40
CA ILE A 159 3.16 -25.85 20.85
C ILE A 159 3.97 -27.09 21.22
N GLU A 160 3.40 -28.03 21.98
CA GLU A 160 4.04 -29.30 22.34
C GLU A 160 4.40 -30.14 21.09
N LYS A 161 3.54 -30.14 20.09
CA LYS A 161 3.77 -30.79 18.77
C LYS A 161 4.74 -30.00 17.88
N LYS A 162 5.32 -28.88 18.35
CA LYS A 162 6.19 -27.96 17.59
C LYS A 162 5.52 -27.41 16.31
N ALA A 163 4.20 -27.33 16.31
CA ALA A 163 3.39 -26.75 15.25
C ALA A 163 3.18 -25.25 15.56
N LEU A 164 4.21 -24.42 15.31
CA LEU A 164 4.29 -23.03 15.78
C LEU A 164 3.80 -22.00 14.76
N GLY A 165 3.10 -22.43 13.71
CA GLY A 165 2.59 -21.57 12.64
C GLY A 165 3.50 -21.55 11.40
N ASN A 166 3.47 -20.45 10.65
CA ASN A 166 4.15 -20.34 9.35
C ASN A 166 5.66 -20.60 9.41
N LYS A 167 6.32 -20.22 10.49
CA LYS A 167 7.77 -20.43 10.69
C LYS A 167 8.18 -21.92 10.73
N THR A 168 7.27 -22.79 11.16
CA THR A 168 7.46 -24.25 11.16
C THR A 168 6.68 -24.93 10.04
N LYS A 169 6.07 -24.15 9.11
CA LYS A 169 5.22 -24.60 7.99
C LYS A 169 3.97 -25.39 8.44
N GLN A 170 3.64 -25.36 9.71
CA GLN A 170 2.45 -25.96 10.31
C GLN A 170 2.10 -25.25 11.63
N GLY A 171 0.81 -25.08 11.89
CA GLY A 171 0.21 -24.47 13.07
C GLY A 171 -1.27 -24.89 13.12
N PHE A 172 -2.19 -23.96 13.25
CA PHE A 172 -3.62 -24.25 13.01
C PHE A 172 -3.89 -24.67 11.58
N TYR A 173 -3.08 -24.16 10.65
CA TYR A 173 -3.11 -24.52 9.24
C TYR A 173 -1.79 -25.13 8.79
N LYS A 174 -1.89 -25.98 7.76
CA LYS A 174 -0.74 -26.57 7.06
C LYS A 174 -1.01 -26.55 5.56
N LYS A 175 0.04 -26.31 4.76
CA LYS A 175 -0.04 -26.40 3.29
C LYS A 175 0.64 -27.68 2.83
N ILE A 176 -0.07 -28.53 2.08
CA ILE A 176 0.44 -29.76 1.47
C ILE A 176 0.12 -29.68 -0.02
N GLU A 177 1.08 -29.82 -0.90
CA GLU A 177 0.91 -29.83 -2.38
C GLU A 177 -0.02 -28.74 -2.92
N ASN A 178 0.13 -27.51 -2.47
CA ASN A 178 -0.71 -26.34 -2.78
C ASN A 178 -2.15 -26.35 -2.20
N GLN A 179 -2.60 -27.40 -1.52
CA GLN A 179 -3.86 -27.42 -0.78
C GLN A 179 -3.64 -26.98 0.68
N ARG A 180 -4.66 -26.34 1.25
CA ARG A 180 -4.63 -25.87 2.64
C ARG A 180 -5.43 -26.82 3.52
N TYR A 181 -4.77 -27.37 4.53
CA TYR A 181 -5.32 -28.23 5.56
C TYR A 181 -5.49 -27.45 6.86
N VAL A 182 -6.43 -27.88 7.70
CA VAL A 182 -6.72 -27.31 9.03
C VAL A 182 -6.58 -28.40 10.08
N PHE A 183 -6.05 -28.05 11.24
CA PHE A 183 -5.95 -28.98 12.38
C PHE A 183 -7.34 -29.28 12.93
N ASP A 184 -7.68 -30.56 13.06
CA ASP A 184 -8.90 -31.06 13.69
C ASP A 184 -8.56 -31.52 15.11
N PRO A 185 -9.01 -30.78 16.15
CA PRO A 185 -8.66 -31.12 17.55
C PRO A 185 -9.19 -32.49 17.99
N ASN A 186 -10.35 -32.91 17.44
CA ASN A 186 -10.96 -34.19 17.81
C ASN A 186 -10.23 -35.41 17.23
N LYS A 187 -9.61 -35.22 16.06
CA LYS A 187 -8.84 -36.27 15.37
C LYS A 187 -7.34 -36.15 15.63
N GLU A 188 -6.92 -35.06 16.24
CA GLU A 188 -5.51 -34.66 16.46
C GLU A 188 -4.65 -34.71 15.21
N THR A 189 -5.23 -34.42 14.04
CA THR A 189 -4.57 -34.47 12.74
C THR A 189 -5.05 -33.35 11.81
N TYR A 190 -4.32 -33.15 10.72
CA TYR A 190 -4.72 -32.17 9.69
C TYR A 190 -5.73 -32.81 8.70
N VAL A 191 -6.85 -32.12 8.53
CA VAL A 191 -7.91 -32.50 7.57
C VAL A 191 -8.02 -31.44 6.47
N GLU A 192 -8.56 -31.81 5.33
CA GLU A 192 -8.80 -30.87 4.24
C GLU A 192 -9.70 -29.72 4.71
N ARG A 193 -9.30 -28.48 4.40
CA ARG A 193 -10.07 -27.30 4.76
C ARG A 193 -11.35 -27.23 3.96
N LYS A 194 -12.48 -27.30 4.63
CA LYS A 194 -13.80 -27.08 4.04
C LYS A 194 -14.20 -25.60 4.12
N MET A 195 -14.99 -25.15 3.15
CA MET A 195 -15.60 -23.82 3.21
C MET A 195 -16.66 -23.79 4.30
N PRO A 196 -16.63 -22.80 5.21
CA PRO A 196 -17.64 -22.65 6.25
C PRO A 196 -19.05 -22.47 5.67
N GLN A 197 -20.03 -23.17 6.25
CA GLN A 197 -21.44 -23.11 5.84
C GLN A 197 -22.32 -22.66 7.01
N LEU A 198 -22.05 -21.45 7.51
CA LEU A 198 -22.85 -20.83 8.56
C LEU A 198 -23.89 -19.88 7.93
N GLU A 199 -25.15 -19.96 8.38
CA GLU A 199 -26.27 -19.17 7.83
C GLU A 199 -25.95 -17.66 7.91
N ILE A 200 -25.39 -17.20 9.02
CA ILE A 200 -25.04 -15.79 9.20
C ILE A 200 -24.06 -15.29 8.14
N LEU A 201 -23.09 -16.11 7.67
CA LEU A 201 -22.14 -15.71 6.64
C LEU A 201 -22.79 -15.36 5.30
N ASN A 202 -23.96 -15.94 5.00
CA ASN A 202 -24.75 -15.62 3.82
C ASN A 202 -25.44 -14.25 3.93
N ARG A 203 -25.63 -13.75 5.14
CA ARG A 203 -26.25 -12.45 5.45
C ARG A 203 -25.21 -11.33 5.55
N LEU A 204 -23.95 -11.66 5.88
CA LEU A 204 -22.86 -10.69 6.02
C LEU A 204 -22.30 -10.34 4.65
N GLY A 205 -22.16 -9.04 4.38
CA GLY A 205 -21.72 -8.49 3.10
C GLY A 205 -20.36 -7.75 3.18
N LYS A 206 -20.16 -6.85 2.23
CA LYS A 206 -18.96 -6.01 2.19
C LYS A 206 -19.06 -4.75 3.06
N ASN A 207 -20.28 -4.30 3.35
CA ASN A 207 -20.52 -3.13 4.20
C ASN A 207 -20.39 -3.54 5.67
N LEU A 208 -19.46 -2.91 6.39
CA LEU A 208 -19.19 -3.22 7.78
C LEU A 208 -20.33 -2.77 8.71
N GLU A 209 -20.94 -1.63 8.46
CA GLU A 209 -22.04 -1.09 9.28
C GLU A 209 -23.28 -2.00 9.24
N ASP A 210 -23.67 -2.45 8.05
CA ASP A 210 -24.75 -3.42 7.86
C ASP A 210 -24.44 -4.73 8.60
N ASN A 211 -23.20 -5.21 8.51
CA ASN A 211 -22.76 -6.42 9.21
C ASN A 211 -22.89 -6.29 10.72
N LEU A 212 -22.48 -5.14 11.28
CA LEU A 212 -22.57 -4.87 12.72
C LEU A 212 -24.02 -4.84 13.21
N ASP A 213 -24.95 -4.30 12.41
CA ASP A 213 -26.39 -4.31 12.75
C ASP A 213 -26.97 -5.72 12.70
N ILE A 214 -26.60 -6.52 11.68
CA ILE A 214 -26.97 -7.94 11.59
C ILE A 214 -26.49 -8.69 12.84
N ILE A 215 -25.23 -8.51 13.24
CA ILE A 215 -24.62 -9.18 14.40
C ILE A 215 -25.33 -8.76 15.69
N TYR A 216 -25.61 -7.46 15.88
CA TYR A 216 -26.29 -6.96 17.06
C TYR A 216 -27.67 -7.62 17.27
N ASN A 217 -28.41 -7.87 16.19
CA ASN A 217 -29.76 -8.42 16.19
C ASN A 217 -29.80 -9.95 16.02
N ALA A 218 -28.67 -10.61 15.79
CA ALA A 218 -28.62 -12.05 15.55
C ALA A 218 -29.04 -12.86 16.78
N LYS A 219 -29.78 -13.95 16.52
CA LYS A 219 -30.26 -14.88 17.57
C LYS A 219 -29.66 -16.27 17.45
N ASP A 220 -29.03 -16.57 16.29
CA ASP A 220 -28.32 -17.81 16.05
C ASP A 220 -27.01 -17.87 16.85
N GLU A 221 -26.43 -19.08 16.96
CA GLU A 221 -25.24 -19.34 17.76
C GLU A 221 -24.01 -18.57 17.25
N ALA A 222 -23.79 -18.55 15.94
CA ALA A 222 -22.67 -17.83 15.34
C ALA A 222 -22.81 -16.31 15.50
N GLY A 223 -24.01 -15.77 15.41
CA GLY A 223 -24.28 -14.36 15.70
C GLY A 223 -24.07 -13.99 17.16
N ARG A 224 -24.48 -14.86 18.09
CA ARG A 224 -24.18 -14.69 19.51
C ARG A 224 -22.69 -14.72 19.79
N PHE A 225 -21.96 -15.65 19.18
CA PHE A 225 -20.50 -15.72 19.27
C PHE A 225 -19.83 -14.40 18.81
N LEU A 226 -20.26 -13.84 17.67
CA LEU A 226 -19.75 -12.55 17.19
C LEU A 226 -20.08 -11.40 18.13
N TRP A 227 -21.30 -11.33 18.66
CA TRP A 227 -21.67 -10.31 19.65
C TRP A 227 -20.81 -10.41 20.91
N GLU A 228 -20.64 -11.60 21.47
CA GLU A 228 -19.80 -11.82 22.64
C GLU A 228 -18.35 -11.41 22.40
N THR A 229 -17.82 -11.74 21.22
CA THR A 229 -16.47 -11.33 20.79
C THR A 229 -16.33 -9.80 20.76
N LEU A 230 -17.29 -9.10 20.16
CA LEU A 230 -17.25 -7.63 20.08
C LEU A 230 -17.49 -7.00 21.45
N LYS A 231 -18.47 -7.47 22.20
CA LYS A 231 -18.77 -7.01 23.56
C LYS A 231 -17.55 -7.06 24.48
N ASN A 232 -16.86 -8.20 24.50
CA ASN A 232 -15.70 -8.37 25.35
C ASN A 232 -14.51 -7.51 24.91
N ASN A 233 -14.31 -7.39 23.58
CA ASN A 233 -13.31 -6.47 23.05
C ASN A 233 -13.61 -5.02 23.43
N PHE A 234 -14.87 -4.56 23.33
CA PHE A 234 -15.29 -3.22 23.72
C PHE A 234 -15.07 -2.97 25.20
N TYR A 235 -15.51 -3.90 26.04
CA TYR A 235 -15.38 -3.78 27.49
C TYR A 235 -13.90 -3.78 27.93
N TYR A 236 -13.09 -4.72 27.40
CA TYR A 236 -11.66 -4.79 27.74
C TYR A 236 -10.91 -3.54 27.24
N SER A 237 -11.25 -3.02 26.09
CA SER A 237 -10.73 -1.74 25.59
C SER A 237 -11.07 -0.58 26.52
N ALA A 238 -12.31 -0.53 27.00
CA ALA A 238 -12.79 0.53 27.90
C ALA A 238 -12.08 0.55 29.26
N ILE A 239 -11.81 -0.62 29.87
CA ILE A 239 -11.06 -0.70 31.15
C ILE A 239 -9.58 -0.36 30.99
N ASN A 240 -9.05 -0.39 29.77
CA ASN A 240 -7.65 -0.02 29.50
C ASN A 240 -7.46 1.48 29.22
N VAL A 241 -8.52 2.29 29.32
CA VAL A 241 -8.46 3.74 29.40
C VAL A 241 -8.75 4.18 30.84
N PRO A 242 -7.82 4.85 31.57
CA PRO A 242 -6.50 5.35 31.14
C PRO A 242 -5.33 4.37 31.42
N LYS A 243 -5.59 3.11 31.76
CA LYS A 243 -4.57 2.16 32.23
C LYS A 243 -3.41 1.96 31.23
N ALA A 244 -3.71 1.63 29.99
CA ALA A 244 -2.71 1.37 28.94
C ALA A 244 -2.47 2.60 28.04
N ALA A 245 -3.50 3.37 27.76
CA ALA A 245 -3.44 4.62 26.99
C ALA A 245 -4.33 5.68 27.64
N LYS A 246 -3.88 6.93 27.61
CA LYS A 246 -4.62 8.05 28.21
C LYS A 246 -5.92 8.37 27.46
N ASP A 247 -5.95 8.12 26.14
CA ASP A 247 -7.07 8.42 25.26
C ASP A 247 -7.59 7.15 24.58
N TYR A 248 -8.90 6.99 24.49
CA TYR A 248 -9.54 5.89 23.76
C TYR A 248 -9.16 5.85 22.27
N LYS A 249 -8.90 7.02 21.65
CA LYS A 249 -8.42 7.11 20.26
C LYS A 249 -7.08 6.43 20.07
N ASP A 250 -6.22 6.40 21.07
CA ASP A 250 -4.92 5.72 21.00
C ASP A 250 -5.08 4.19 21.08
N ILE A 251 -6.11 3.68 21.75
CA ILE A 251 -6.45 2.24 21.68
C ILE A 251 -6.92 1.88 20.28
N ASP A 252 -7.81 2.68 19.69
CA ASP A 252 -8.27 2.45 18.30
C ASP A 252 -7.11 2.52 17.30
N ARG A 253 -6.24 3.52 17.41
CA ARG A 253 -5.02 3.65 16.60
C ARG A 253 -4.13 2.42 16.72
N ALA A 254 -3.91 1.95 17.95
CA ALA A 254 -3.07 0.79 18.21
C ALA A 254 -3.58 -0.47 17.49
N LEU A 255 -4.88 -0.72 17.49
CA LEU A 255 -5.49 -1.88 16.83
C LEU A 255 -5.55 -1.71 15.29
N VAL A 256 -5.90 -0.51 14.81
CA VAL A 256 -5.94 -0.24 13.37
C VAL A 256 -4.55 -0.28 12.75
N TRP A 257 -3.56 0.37 13.38
CA TRP A 257 -2.21 0.45 12.82
C TRP A 257 -1.31 -0.75 13.16
N GLY A 258 -1.56 -1.45 14.27
CA GLY A 258 -0.77 -2.59 14.73
C GLY A 258 -1.32 -3.96 14.34
N PHE A 259 -2.65 -4.08 14.16
CA PHE A 259 -3.34 -5.32 13.79
C PHE A 259 -4.04 -5.25 12.42
N ASN A 260 -3.89 -4.13 11.69
CA ASN A 260 -4.55 -3.89 10.40
C ASN A 260 -6.09 -4.03 10.45
N TRP A 261 -6.72 -3.67 11.56
CA TRP A 261 -8.17 -3.59 11.62
C TRP A 261 -8.69 -2.41 10.82
N LYS A 262 -9.85 -2.52 10.20
CA LYS A 262 -10.48 -1.41 9.47
C LYS A 262 -10.94 -0.29 10.39
N LYS A 263 -11.40 -0.67 11.59
CA LYS A 263 -11.90 0.22 12.64
C LYS A 263 -11.47 -0.31 13.99
N GLY A 264 -11.15 0.58 14.90
CA GLY A 264 -10.85 0.23 16.30
C GLY A 264 -12.12 -0.06 17.12
N PRO A 265 -11.95 -0.57 18.35
CA PRO A 265 -13.08 -0.95 19.21
C PRO A 265 -14.12 0.14 19.43
N PHE A 266 -13.70 1.37 19.69
CA PHE A 266 -14.61 2.49 19.96
C PHE A 266 -15.28 3.00 18.69
N GLN A 267 -14.60 2.95 17.54
CA GLN A 267 -15.22 3.22 16.25
C GLN A 267 -16.28 2.16 15.89
N LEU A 268 -16.02 0.88 16.17
CA LEU A 268 -17.01 -0.20 15.96
C LEU A 268 -18.21 -0.06 16.90
N TRP A 269 -17.95 0.35 18.15
CA TRP A 269 -19.02 0.64 19.13
C TRP A 269 -19.96 1.73 18.62
N ASP A 270 -19.41 2.85 18.14
CA ASP A 270 -20.20 3.95 17.58
C ASP A 270 -21.00 3.52 16.34
N LEU A 271 -20.37 2.80 15.39
CA LEU A 271 -21.03 2.27 14.20
C LEU A 271 -22.19 1.32 14.54
N MET A 272 -22.06 0.54 15.61
CA MET A 272 -23.11 -0.35 16.10
C MET A 272 -24.20 0.40 16.88
N GLY A 273 -23.99 1.68 17.19
CA GLY A 273 -24.89 2.55 17.96
C GLY A 273 -24.49 2.68 19.42
N PHE A 274 -23.84 3.81 19.74
CA PHE A 274 -23.22 4.07 21.05
C PHE A 274 -24.11 3.71 22.23
N GLU A 275 -25.31 4.28 22.31
CA GLU A 275 -26.18 4.14 23.48
C GLU A 275 -26.76 2.71 23.61
N ARG A 276 -27.23 2.10 22.52
CA ARG A 276 -27.80 0.74 22.57
C ARG A 276 -26.76 -0.30 22.97
N VAL A 277 -25.50 -0.14 22.51
CA VAL A 277 -24.38 -1.01 22.87
C VAL A 277 -24.00 -0.80 24.34
N LYS A 278 -23.89 0.45 24.80
CA LYS A 278 -23.61 0.82 26.20
C LYS A 278 -24.61 0.15 27.15
N GLN A 279 -25.90 0.28 26.87
CA GLN A 279 -26.96 -0.31 27.69
C GLN A 279 -26.90 -1.84 27.70
N ARG A 280 -26.66 -2.46 26.53
CA ARG A 280 -26.59 -3.92 26.43
C ARG A 280 -25.36 -4.48 27.18
N ILE A 281 -24.21 -3.86 27.03
CA ILE A 281 -22.99 -4.26 27.79
C ILE A 281 -23.24 -4.13 29.29
N LYS A 282 -23.81 -2.99 29.74
CA LYS A 282 -24.12 -2.77 31.18
C LYS A 282 -25.09 -3.83 31.70
N LYS A 283 -26.11 -4.21 30.92
CA LYS A 283 -27.06 -5.27 31.29
C LYS A 283 -26.39 -6.65 31.38
N GLU A 284 -25.50 -6.98 30.45
CA GLU A 284 -24.90 -8.32 30.35
C GLU A 284 -23.68 -8.52 31.26
N ILE A 285 -22.89 -7.46 31.52
CA ILE A 285 -21.67 -7.51 32.36
C ILE A 285 -21.96 -6.99 33.79
N GLY A 286 -22.95 -6.13 33.97
CA GLY A 286 -23.35 -5.58 35.25
C GLY A 286 -22.77 -4.20 35.55
N HIS A 287 -21.64 -3.83 35.01
CA HIS A 287 -20.99 -2.52 35.22
C HIS A 287 -20.16 -2.10 34.00
N LEU A 288 -19.87 -0.82 33.93
CA LEU A 288 -18.98 -0.20 32.96
C LEU A 288 -17.97 0.70 33.70
N PRO A 289 -16.79 1.00 33.13
CA PRO A 289 -15.91 2.02 33.67
C PRO A 289 -16.63 3.37 33.81
N ASN A 290 -16.36 4.12 34.91
CA ASN A 290 -17.03 5.40 35.20
C ASN A 290 -17.03 6.37 34.01
N TRP A 291 -15.91 6.49 33.31
CA TRP A 291 -15.80 7.39 32.16
C TRP A 291 -16.71 7.02 30.99
N ILE A 292 -17.08 5.73 30.84
CA ILE A 292 -18.13 5.27 29.89
C ILE A 292 -19.51 5.54 30.45
N GLU A 293 -19.75 5.29 31.76
CA GLU A 293 -21.05 5.53 32.35
C GLU A 293 -21.48 7.00 32.28
N GLU A 294 -20.52 7.90 32.50
CA GLU A 294 -20.73 9.35 32.46
C GLU A 294 -20.86 9.89 31.03
N ARG A 295 -20.36 9.17 30.02
CA ARG A 295 -20.40 9.63 28.64
C ARG A 295 -21.80 9.57 28.03
N GLN A 296 -22.25 10.68 27.44
CA GLN A 296 -23.59 10.83 26.84
C GLN A 296 -23.59 10.94 25.32
N ILE A 297 -22.43 11.02 24.70
CA ILE A 297 -22.25 11.22 23.24
C ILE A 297 -21.33 10.14 22.66
N PRO A 298 -21.45 9.81 21.38
CA PRO A 298 -20.53 8.91 20.69
C PRO A 298 -19.06 9.28 20.90
N PHE A 299 -18.16 8.32 20.65
CA PHE A 299 -16.71 8.52 20.80
C PHE A 299 -16.15 9.46 19.75
N TYR A 300 -16.69 9.37 18.53
CA TYR A 300 -16.24 10.12 17.36
C TYR A 300 -17.34 11.02 16.82
N GLU A 301 -16.95 12.18 16.29
CA GLU A 301 -17.81 12.98 15.45
C GLU A 301 -18.03 12.31 14.10
N LYS A 302 -19.10 12.71 13.40
CA LYS A 302 -19.37 12.18 12.06
C LYS A 302 -18.19 12.50 11.14
N ASP A 303 -17.70 11.48 10.42
CA ASP A 303 -16.58 11.58 9.50
C ASP A 303 -15.20 11.85 10.15
N GLU A 304 -15.10 11.83 11.48
CA GLU A 304 -13.81 11.96 12.17
C GLU A 304 -12.93 10.74 11.90
N THR A 305 -11.67 10.98 11.54
CA THR A 305 -10.68 9.94 11.32
C THR A 305 -9.72 9.79 12.50
N ILE A 306 -9.19 8.59 12.70
CA ILE A 306 -8.13 8.36 13.71
C ILE A 306 -6.75 8.84 13.26
N ASP A 307 -6.60 9.10 11.96
CA ASP A 307 -5.33 9.55 11.39
C ASP A 307 -5.05 11.00 11.77
N ARG A 308 -3.79 11.27 12.11
CA ARG A 308 -3.31 12.63 12.46
C ARG A 308 -2.77 13.36 11.23
N VAL A 309 -3.36 13.09 10.07
CA VAL A 309 -2.93 13.69 8.80
C VAL A 309 -3.73 14.95 8.54
N THR A 310 -3.06 15.98 8.07
CA THR A 310 -3.71 17.18 7.54
C THR A 310 -4.57 16.79 6.33
N PRO A 311 -5.90 16.90 6.41
CA PRO A 311 -6.75 16.60 5.27
C PRO A 311 -6.37 17.47 4.07
N ILE A 312 -6.34 16.90 2.87
CA ILE A 312 -5.99 17.65 1.63
C ILE A 312 -6.91 18.86 1.45
N GLN A 313 -8.16 18.77 1.90
CA GLN A 313 -9.15 19.85 1.88
C GLN A 313 -8.67 21.12 2.57
N GLN A 314 -7.78 21.03 3.56
CA GLN A 314 -7.21 22.22 4.23
C GLN A 314 -6.29 23.04 3.34
N PHE A 315 -5.76 22.47 2.27
CA PHE A 315 -4.95 23.20 1.29
C PHE A 315 -5.78 23.82 0.18
N ILE A 316 -7.06 23.40 0.01
CA ILE A 316 -7.92 23.81 -1.09
C ILE A 316 -8.65 25.10 -0.72
N ASP A 317 -8.54 26.10 -1.60
CA ASP A 317 -9.33 27.34 -1.57
C ASP A 317 -10.66 27.16 -2.31
N LYS A 318 -10.62 26.65 -3.56
CA LYS A 318 -11.82 26.39 -4.35
C LYS A 318 -11.62 25.26 -5.36
N GLU A 319 -12.70 24.59 -5.72
CA GLU A 319 -12.75 23.65 -6.82
C GLU A 319 -12.91 24.41 -8.13
N ILE A 320 -12.10 24.06 -9.15
CA ILE A 320 -12.18 24.62 -10.50
C ILE A 320 -13.08 23.74 -11.36
N TRP A 321 -12.84 22.40 -11.34
CA TRP A 321 -13.75 21.42 -11.92
C TRP A 321 -13.68 20.07 -11.20
N ASN A 322 -14.77 19.29 -11.38
CA ASN A 322 -14.87 17.90 -10.93
C ASN A 322 -15.49 17.09 -12.09
N ARG A 323 -14.65 16.38 -12.84
CA ARG A 323 -15.01 15.59 -14.02
C ARG A 323 -14.91 14.10 -13.68
N SER A 324 -15.31 13.22 -14.59
CA SER A 324 -15.26 11.77 -14.38
C SER A 324 -13.87 11.27 -14.01
N ASP A 325 -12.81 11.77 -14.66
CA ASP A 325 -11.47 11.23 -14.59
C ASP A 325 -10.48 12.14 -13.87
N SER A 326 -10.88 13.39 -13.60
CA SER A 326 -10.04 14.36 -12.88
C SER A 326 -10.84 15.33 -12.01
N ASN A 327 -10.19 15.81 -10.94
CA ASN A 327 -10.64 16.96 -10.18
C ASN A 327 -9.50 17.98 -10.13
N LEU A 328 -9.78 19.22 -10.49
CA LEU A 328 -8.84 20.32 -10.40
C LEU A 328 -9.31 21.32 -9.35
N SER A 329 -8.43 21.64 -8.41
CA SER A 329 -8.66 22.63 -7.38
C SER A 329 -7.54 23.67 -7.36
N GLN A 330 -7.87 24.89 -6.91
CA GLN A 330 -6.91 25.90 -6.54
C GLN A 330 -6.60 25.78 -5.06
N THR A 331 -5.33 25.89 -4.68
CA THR A 331 -4.92 25.93 -3.28
C THR A 331 -4.88 27.35 -2.73
N ILE A 332 -4.85 27.46 -1.40
CA ILE A 332 -4.71 28.74 -0.67
C ILE A 332 -3.44 29.51 -1.11
N ASP A 333 -2.38 28.77 -1.47
CA ASP A 333 -1.11 29.33 -1.94
C ASP A 333 -1.07 29.61 -3.45
N ASN A 334 -2.24 29.67 -4.11
CA ASN A 334 -2.37 29.92 -5.55
C ASN A 334 -1.65 28.89 -6.44
N GLN A 335 -1.64 27.62 -6.02
CA GLN A 335 -1.17 26.50 -6.82
C GLN A 335 -2.37 25.72 -7.38
N LEU A 336 -2.18 25.01 -8.47
CA LEU A 336 -3.16 24.04 -8.97
C LEU A 336 -2.92 22.67 -8.33
N LEU A 337 -4.00 21.96 -8.00
CA LEU A 337 -3.97 20.62 -7.46
C LEU A 337 -4.85 19.71 -8.33
N LEU A 338 -4.22 18.91 -9.20
CA LEU A 338 -4.89 17.99 -10.12
C LEU A 338 -4.92 16.58 -9.55
N LYS A 339 -6.11 16.06 -9.27
CA LYS A 339 -6.35 14.71 -8.81
C LYS A 339 -6.72 13.79 -9.95
N ILE A 340 -6.05 12.65 -10.06
CA ILE A 340 -6.49 11.53 -10.91
C ILE A 340 -7.62 10.81 -10.16
N GLN A 341 -8.77 10.59 -10.81
CA GLN A 341 -9.91 9.90 -10.22
C GLN A 341 -10.66 8.98 -11.18
N SER A 342 -10.09 8.69 -12.35
CA SER A 342 -10.56 7.63 -13.24
C SER A 342 -10.66 6.30 -12.52
N ASN A 343 -11.48 5.38 -13.03
CA ASN A 343 -11.59 4.05 -12.43
C ASN A 343 -10.20 3.36 -12.36
N HIS A 344 -9.80 2.91 -11.18
CA HIS A 344 -8.47 2.40 -10.88
C HIS A 344 -7.31 3.39 -11.12
N ASN A 345 -7.61 4.70 -11.25
CA ASN A 345 -6.65 5.75 -11.57
C ASN A 345 -5.87 5.49 -12.88
N VAL A 346 -6.51 4.92 -13.91
CA VAL A 346 -5.85 4.70 -15.21
C VAL A 346 -5.62 6.02 -15.94
N VAL A 347 -4.60 6.08 -16.77
CA VAL A 347 -4.39 7.19 -17.70
C VAL A 347 -5.33 7.00 -18.89
N SER A 348 -6.44 7.72 -18.89
CA SER A 348 -7.44 7.72 -19.95
C SER A 348 -7.26 8.93 -20.90
N ASP A 349 -7.84 8.86 -22.09
CA ASP A 349 -7.85 9.99 -23.04
C ASP A 349 -8.52 11.23 -22.42
N ALA A 350 -9.57 11.03 -21.61
CA ALA A 350 -10.23 12.11 -20.87
C ALA A 350 -9.29 12.77 -19.85
N PHE A 351 -8.57 11.96 -19.06
CA PHE A 351 -7.57 12.48 -18.12
C PHE A 351 -6.45 13.25 -18.83
N ILE A 352 -5.96 12.76 -19.98
CA ILE A 352 -4.92 13.47 -20.77
C ILE A 352 -5.43 14.81 -21.29
N SER A 353 -6.67 14.86 -21.76
CA SER A 353 -7.30 16.13 -22.20
C SER A 353 -7.40 17.11 -21.03
N ASP A 354 -7.82 16.64 -19.85
CA ASP A 354 -7.91 17.45 -18.64
C ASP A 354 -6.52 17.90 -18.14
N LEU A 355 -5.49 17.06 -18.26
CA LEU A 355 -4.10 17.41 -17.94
C LEU A 355 -3.58 18.54 -18.81
N ILE A 356 -3.84 18.47 -20.13
CA ILE A 356 -3.44 19.54 -21.07
C ILE A 356 -4.15 20.85 -20.71
N GLU A 357 -5.47 20.80 -20.46
CA GLU A 357 -6.24 21.99 -20.05
C GLU A 357 -5.73 22.57 -18.72
N ALA A 358 -5.38 21.71 -17.74
CA ALA A 358 -4.80 22.16 -16.46
C ALA A 358 -3.44 22.86 -16.66
N ILE A 359 -2.60 22.34 -17.57
CA ILE A 359 -1.31 22.96 -17.90
C ILE A 359 -1.54 24.30 -18.63
N ASP A 360 -2.51 24.38 -19.54
CA ASP A 360 -2.86 25.64 -20.21
C ASP A 360 -3.36 26.69 -19.20
N LEU A 361 -4.16 26.29 -18.21
CA LEU A 361 -4.56 27.18 -17.11
C LEU A 361 -3.37 27.62 -16.26
N LEU A 362 -2.46 26.69 -15.92
CA LEU A 362 -1.25 26.98 -15.18
C LEU A 362 -0.39 28.05 -15.89
N GLU A 363 -0.17 27.88 -17.18
CA GLU A 363 0.73 28.74 -17.95
C GLU A 363 0.12 30.10 -18.28
N ASN A 364 -1.21 30.15 -18.58
CA ASN A 364 -1.89 31.37 -19.03
C ASN A 364 -2.55 32.19 -17.91
N LYS A 365 -2.55 31.72 -16.67
CA LYS A 365 -3.09 32.43 -15.50
C LYS A 365 -2.02 32.64 -14.43
N ASP A 366 -2.37 33.34 -13.36
CA ASP A 366 -1.43 33.72 -12.30
C ASP A 366 -1.05 32.57 -11.33
N TYR A 367 -1.42 31.32 -11.66
CA TYR A 367 -1.01 30.17 -10.84
C TYR A 367 0.51 30.01 -10.88
N ILE A 368 1.10 29.67 -9.70
CA ILE A 368 2.56 29.62 -9.57
C ILE A 368 3.14 28.24 -9.89
N SER A 369 2.38 27.18 -9.65
CA SER A 369 2.80 25.79 -9.88
C SER A 369 1.61 24.84 -9.85
N MET A 370 1.86 23.57 -10.18
CA MET A 370 0.83 22.52 -10.12
C MET A 370 1.36 21.26 -9.42
N VAL A 371 0.48 20.56 -8.69
CA VAL A 371 0.73 19.23 -8.15
C VAL A 371 -0.28 18.24 -8.76
N ILE A 372 0.25 17.10 -9.23
CA ILE A 372 -0.56 15.96 -9.70
C ILE A 372 -0.53 14.87 -8.63
N TYR A 373 -1.69 14.34 -8.25
CA TYR A 373 -1.78 13.29 -7.25
C TYR A 373 -2.94 12.33 -7.51
N ALA A 374 -2.94 11.20 -6.84
CA ALA A 374 -4.05 10.26 -6.85
C ALA A 374 -4.48 9.90 -5.43
N GLY A 375 -5.75 9.53 -5.29
CA GLY A 375 -6.29 8.95 -4.06
C GLY A 375 -6.22 7.43 -4.05
N GLY A 376 -6.62 6.83 -2.91
CA GLY A 376 -6.71 5.38 -2.77
C GLY A 376 -5.34 4.70 -2.57
N ARG A 377 -5.30 3.39 -2.88
CA ARG A 377 -4.13 2.53 -2.59
C ARG A 377 -2.98 2.71 -3.58
N ASN A 378 -3.28 3.00 -4.83
CA ASN A 378 -2.31 3.05 -5.92
C ASN A 378 -2.37 4.41 -6.61
N PHE A 379 -1.23 4.88 -7.11
CA PHE A 379 -1.14 6.10 -7.89
C PHE A 379 -1.84 5.94 -9.25
N CYS A 380 -1.37 4.96 -10.05
CA CYS A 380 -1.94 4.69 -11.36
C CYS A 380 -1.52 3.29 -11.83
N VAL A 381 -2.47 2.47 -12.32
CA VAL A 381 -2.20 1.07 -12.67
C VAL A 381 -2.24 0.79 -14.17
N GLY A 382 -1.87 1.76 -14.99
CA GLY A 382 -1.70 1.58 -16.43
C GLY A 382 -2.85 2.11 -17.28
N ALA A 383 -3.02 1.53 -18.47
CA ALA A 383 -4.03 1.88 -19.46
C ALA A 383 -5.21 0.88 -19.46
N ASP A 384 -6.30 1.22 -20.13
CA ASP A 384 -7.46 0.34 -20.25
C ASP A 384 -7.27 -0.72 -21.33
N LEU A 385 -6.87 -1.93 -20.90
CA LEU A 385 -6.71 -3.09 -21.79
C LEU A 385 -8.03 -3.52 -22.49
N LYS A 386 -9.19 -3.22 -21.92
CA LYS A 386 -10.48 -3.57 -22.54
C LYS A 386 -10.74 -2.75 -23.79
N GLN A 387 -10.38 -1.47 -23.76
CA GLN A 387 -10.47 -0.59 -24.91
C GLN A 387 -9.59 -1.08 -26.09
N MET A 388 -8.39 -1.60 -25.78
CA MET A 388 -7.49 -2.18 -26.79
C MET A 388 -8.09 -3.43 -27.44
N VAL A 389 -8.70 -4.33 -26.64
CA VAL A 389 -9.40 -5.51 -27.16
C VAL A 389 -10.57 -5.10 -28.07
N TYR A 390 -11.35 -4.11 -27.63
CA TYR A 390 -12.47 -3.58 -28.42
C TYR A 390 -12.01 -3.00 -29.76
N ALA A 391 -10.99 -2.13 -29.74
CA ALA A 391 -10.44 -1.52 -30.97
C ALA A 391 -9.90 -2.60 -31.96
N HIS A 392 -9.27 -3.66 -31.43
CA HIS A 392 -8.81 -4.78 -32.25
C HIS A 392 -9.99 -5.53 -32.90
N GLN A 393 -11.07 -5.80 -32.14
CA GLN A 393 -12.27 -6.47 -32.65
C GLN A 393 -13.03 -5.67 -33.72
N GLN A 394 -12.92 -4.34 -33.65
CA GLN A 394 -13.52 -3.44 -34.64
C GLN A 394 -12.60 -3.13 -35.85
N GLU A 395 -11.39 -3.73 -35.89
CA GLU A 395 -10.36 -3.42 -36.91
C GLU A 395 -9.94 -1.94 -36.93
N GLN A 396 -10.04 -1.24 -35.80
CA GLN A 396 -9.80 0.20 -35.65
C GLN A 396 -8.56 0.52 -34.82
N VAL A 397 -7.61 -0.40 -34.73
CA VAL A 397 -6.40 -0.25 -33.91
C VAL A 397 -5.62 1.03 -34.27
N ASP A 398 -5.36 1.26 -35.55
CA ASP A 398 -4.63 2.46 -36.01
C ASP A 398 -5.38 3.75 -35.68
N GLN A 399 -6.69 3.76 -35.87
CA GLN A 399 -7.51 4.97 -35.67
C GLN A 399 -7.74 5.27 -34.20
N GLN A 400 -8.17 4.30 -33.40
CA GLN A 400 -8.52 4.51 -32.00
C GLN A 400 -7.27 4.50 -31.12
N VAL A 401 -6.52 3.37 -31.07
CA VAL A 401 -5.37 3.24 -30.21
C VAL A 401 -4.20 4.11 -30.68
N GLY A 402 -4.01 4.21 -32.01
CA GLY A 402 -2.99 5.11 -32.56
C GLY A 402 -3.24 6.58 -32.23
N HIS A 403 -4.50 7.03 -32.21
CA HIS A 403 -4.87 8.38 -31.76
C HIS A 403 -4.66 8.57 -30.26
N SER A 404 -5.09 7.62 -29.42
CA SER A 404 -4.87 7.67 -27.97
C SER A 404 -3.37 7.77 -27.62
N ILE A 405 -2.50 7.01 -28.31
CA ILE A 405 -1.04 7.10 -28.09
C ILE A 405 -0.52 8.50 -28.48
N GLU A 406 -1.00 9.10 -29.57
CA GLU A 406 -0.61 10.47 -29.93
C GLU A 406 -1.04 11.49 -28.87
N GLN A 407 -2.25 11.35 -28.32
CA GLN A 407 -2.73 12.19 -27.23
C GLN A 407 -1.87 12.00 -25.98
N LEU A 408 -1.49 10.76 -25.61
CA LEU A 408 -0.56 10.47 -24.53
C LEU A 408 0.78 11.19 -24.73
N HIS A 409 1.38 11.06 -25.91
CA HIS A 409 2.63 11.75 -26.25
C HIS A 409 2.48 13.28 -26.12
N GLN A 410 1.37 13.84 -26.63
CA GLN A 410 1.10 15.27 -26.53
C GLN A 410 0.99 15.70 -25.06
N GLY A 411 0.16 15.02 -24.26
CA GLY A 411 -0.06 15.35 -22.85
C GLY A 411 1.22 15.22 -22.01
N PHE A 412 1.97 14.14 -22.20
CA PHE A 412 3.21 13.92 -21.46
C PHE A 412 4.35 14.87 -21.89
N ASN A 413 4.41 15.23 -23.18
CA ASN A 413 5.32 16.28 -23.63
C ASN A 413 4.94 17.65 -23.06
N ARG A 414 3.63 17.99 -23.00
CA ARG A 414 3.16 19.22 -22.34
C ARG A 414 3.55 19.23 -20.86
N LEU A 415 3.42 18.10 -20.17
CA LEU A 415 3.85 17.95 -18.77
C LEU A 415 5.35 18.17 -18.62
N LYS A 416 6.16 17.48 -19.43
CA LYS A 416 7.64 17.52 -19.33
C LYS A 416 8.21 18.91 -19.61
N TYR A 417 7.66 19.60 -20.58
CA TYR A 417 8.17 20.89 -21.07
C TYR A 417 7.35 22.09 -20.58
N ALA A 418 6.55 21.91 -19.53
CA ALA A 418 5.76 22.99 -18.95
C ALA A 418 6.63 24.18 -18.54
N SER A 419 6.16 25.40 -18.80
CA SER A 419 6.90 26.63 -18.49
C SER A 419 6.86 27.01 -17.01
N LYS A 420 6.00 26.35 -16.21
CA LYS A 420 5.91 26.49 -14.76
C LYS A 420 6.07 25.14 -14.08
N PRO A 421 6.57 25.09 -12.81
CA PRO A 421 6.90 23.84 -12.17
C PRO A 421 5.67 22.98 -11.88
N ILE A 422 5.80 21.70 -12.20
CA ILE A 422 4.79 20.66 -11.92
C ILE A 422 5.48 19.56 -11.12
N VAL A 423 4.85 19.13 -10.02
CA VAL A 423 5.33 18.06 -9.14
C VAL A 423 4.31 16.94 -9.09
N THR A 424 4.73 15.71 -9.32
CA THR A 424 3.86 14.53 -9.22
C THR A 424 4.08 13.82 -7.89
N ALA A 425 3.01 13.68 -7.08
CA ALA A 425 3.01 13.02 -5.77
C ALA A 425 2.62 11.54 -5.91
N VAL A 426 3.62 10.64 -5.84
CA VAL A 426 3.47 9.21 -6.15
C VAL A 426 3.42 8.34 -4.90
N HIS A 427 2.61 7.29 -4.92
CA HIS A 427 2.53 6.26 -3.87
C HIS A 427 1.98 4.94 -4.43
N GLY A 428 2.22 3.85 -3.72
CA GLY A 428 1.71 2.55 -4.14
C GLY A 428 2.16 2.19 -5.55
N ARG A 429 1.29 1.62 -6.36
CA ARG A 429 1.64 1.20 -7.72
C ARG A 429 1.53 2.35 -8.71
N ALA A 430 2.58 2.53 -9.52
CA ALA A 430 2.63 3.38 -10.71
C ALA A 430 3.16 2.51 -11.87
N LEU A 431 2.26 1.85 -12.61
CA LEU A 431 2.58 0.83 -13.59
C LEU A 431 2.19 1.24 -15.00
N GLY A 432 2.96 0.79 -16.00
CA GLY A 432 2.67 1.08 -17.40
C GLY A 432 2.52 2.57 -17.65
N GLY A 433 1.39 3.03 -18.21
CA GLY A 433 1.09 4.46 -18.42
C GLY A 433 1.24 5.32 -17.16
N GLY A 434 1.03 4.75 -15.96
CA GLY A 434 1.30 5.43 -14.70
C GLY A 434 2.80 5.62 -14.43
N CYS A 435 3.64 4.68 -14.84
CA CYS A 435 5.09 4.82 -14.83
C CYS A 435 5.53 5.89 -15.85
N GLU A 436 4.91 5.91 -17.04
CA GLU A 436 5.19 6.89 -18.09
C GLU A 436 4.84 8.31 -17.67
N LEU A 437 3.72 8.50 -16.94
CA LEU A 437 3.38 9.80 -16.32
C LEU A 437 4.47 10.25 -15.31
N VAL A 438 4.96 9.33 -14.47
CA VAL A 438 6.06 9.60 -13.53
C VAL A 438 7.35 9.97 -14.27
N LEU A 439 7.68 9.23 -15.32
CA LEU A 439 8.88 9.48 -16.13
C LEU A 439 8.88 10.89 -16.76
N HIS A 440 7.75 11.35 -17.26
CA HIS A 440 7.63 12.67 -17.89
C HIS A 440 7.44 13.83 -16.90
N SER A 441 7.26 13.54 -15.61
CA SER A 441 7.09 14.60 -14.61
C SER A 441 8.38 15.40 -14.39
N PRO A 442 8.35 16.74 -14.41
CA PRO A 442 9.53 17.58 -14.13
C PRO A 442 10.14 17.27 -12.78
N PHE A 443 9.30 17.12 -11.74
CA PHE A 443 9.69 16.72 -10.40
C PHE A 443 8.73 15.67 -9.84
N VAL A 444 9.26 14.78 -9.01
CA VAL A 444 8.49 13.75 -8.34
C VAL A 444 8.74 13.80 -6.83
N VAL A 445 7.67 13.68 -6.07
CA VAL A 445 7.71 13.35 -4.63
C VAL A 445 7.14 11.94 -4.50
N ALA A 446 8.00 10.96 -4.29
CA ALA A 446 7.63 9.56 -4.18
C ALA A 446 7.60 9.11 -2.72
N ALA A 447 6.50 8.53 -2.26
CA ALA A 447 6.50 7.78 -1.02
C ALA A 447 7.45 6.58 -1.13
N ILE A 448 8.11 6.20 -0.05
CA ILE A 448 9.04 5.05 -0.06
C ILE A 448 8.38 3.77 -0.58
N GLU A 449 7.11 3.55 -0.23
CA GLU A 449 6.29 2.44 -0.71
C GLU A 449 5.66 2.79 -2.09
N SER A 450 6.51 3.16 -3.05
CA SER A 450 6.13 3.34 -4.45
C SER A 450 6.74 2.21 -5.29
N TYR A 451 5.88 1.52 -6.03
CA TYR A 451 6.18 0.36 -6.85
C TYR A 451 6.01 0.76 -8.31
N ILE A 452 7.10 1.17 -8.93
CA ILE A 452 7.10 1.81 -10.25
C ILE A 452 7.70 0.84 -11.28
N GLY A 453 7.07 0.70 -12.45
CA GLY A 453 7.58 -0.16 -13.50
C GLY A 453 6.79 -0.11 -14.80
N LEU A 454 7.50 -0.41 -15.89
CA LEU A 454 6.94 -0.67 -17.21
C LEU A 454 6.65 -2.17 -17.31
N VAL A 455 5.41 -2.55 -17.53
CA VAL A 455 4.93 -3.95 -17.41
C VAL A 455 4.20 -4.44 -18.66
N GLU A 456 4.34 -3.75 -19.76
CA GLU A 456 3.62 -3.98 -21.01
C GLU A 456 4.01 -5.32 -21.65
N THR A 457 5.26 -5.78 -21.46
CA THR A 457 5.76 -7.03 -22.08
C THR A 457 5.05 -8.27 -21.52
N ALA A 458 4.51 -8.18 -20.29
CA ALA A 458 3.67 -9.23 -19.70
C ALA A 458 2.41 -9.55 -20.52
N VAL A 459 1.91 -8.59 -21.29
CA VAL A 459 0.73 -8.75 -22.16
C VAL A 459 1.09 -8.76 -23.65
N GLY A 460 2.37 -8.88 -24.00
CA GLY A 460 2.84 -8.95 -25.38
C GLY A 460 2.88 -7.59 -26.10
N LEU A 461 3.01 -6.51 -25.34
CA LEU A 461 3.14 -5.14 -25.84
C LEU A 461 4.47 -4.53 -25.37
N ILE A 462 4.80 -3.34 -25.85
CA ILE A 462 5.88 -2.51 -25.33
C ILE A 462 5.29 -1.22 -24.72
N PRO A 463 6.00 -0.48 -23.86
CA PRO A 463 5.61 0.87 -23.49
C PRO A 463 5.40 1.74 -24.73
N ALA A 464 4.35 2.57 -24.75
CA ALA A 464 4.03 3.38 -25.90
C ALA A 464 3.57 4.81 -25.59
N GLY A 465 3.42 5.18 -24.31
CA GLY A 465 3.19 6.57 -23.90
C GLY A 465 4.48 7.40 -23.83
N GLY A 466 5.58 6.92 -24.39
CA GLY A 466 6.87 7.59 -24.41
C GLY A 466 7.84 7.09 -23.32
N GLY A 467 7.55 5.96 -22.67
CA GLY A 467 8.37 5.44 -21.57
C GLY A 467 9.79 5.05 -21.98
N ILE A 468 9.94 4.34 -23.09
CA ILE A 468 11.24 3.95 -23.64
C ILE A 468 11.98 5.20 -24.16
N ALA A 469 11.25 6.07 -24.88
CA ALA A 469 11.82 7.30 -25.41
C ALA A 469 12.34 8.22 -24.30
N GLU A 470 11.61 8.35 -23.17
CA GLU A 470 12.05 9.15 -22.03
C GLU A 470 13.27 8.57 -21.32
N LEU A 471 13.31 7.25 -21.14
CA LEU A 471 14.48 6.58 -20.56
C LEU A 471 15.72 6.73 -21.44
N SER A 472 15.55 6.61 -22.77
CA SER A 472 16.62 6.86 -23.75
C SER A 472 17.09 8.33 -23.70
N ASP A 473 16.16 9.28 -23.69
CA ASP A 473 16.45 10.71 -23.59
C ASP A 473 17.28 11.03 -22.32
N ARG A 474 16.90 10.47 -21.16
CA ARG A 474 17.60 10.69 -19.90
C ARG A 474 19.06 10.24 -19.93
N ILE A 475 19.35 9.15 -20.62
CA ILE A 475 20.68 8.55 -20.65
C ILE A 475 21.52 9.15 -21.78
N LEU A 476 20.97 9.24 -22.98
CA LEU A 476 21.74 9.62 -24.18
C LEU A 476 22.09 11.09 -24.25
N LYS A 477 21.35 11.98 -23.55
CA LYS A 477 21.65 13.41 -23.48
C LYS A 477 22.74 13.76 -22.46
N THR A 478 23.17 12.80 -21.63
CA THR A 478 24.26 13.03 -20.68
C THR A 478 25.62 12.97 -21.40
N GLU A 479 26.58 13.78 -20.96
CA GLU A 479 27.95 13.81 -21.52
C GLU A 479 28.82 12.59 -21.10
N HIS A 480 28.18 11.47 -20.76
CA HIS A 480 28.88 10.24 -20.41
C HIS A 480 29.52 9.56 -21.64
N LYS A 481 30.57 8.81 -21.42
CA LYS A 481 31.18 8.00 -22.48
C LYS A 481 30.17 7.04 -23.08
N SER A 482 30.23 6.82 -24.39
CA SER A 482 29.27 5.95 -25.09
C SER A 482 29.19 4.51 -24.53
N ASP A 483 30.25 4.02 -23.91
CA ASP A 483 30.28 2.69 -23.30
C ASP A 483 29.47 2.65 -21.99
N ASP A 484 29.48 3.72 -21.19
CA ASP A 484 28.66 3.85 -19.98
C ASP A 484 27.17 3.91 -20.36
N ASN A 485 26.83 4.63 -21.44
CA ASN A 485 25.47 4.69 -21.97
C ASN A 485 24.99 3.32 -22.48
N MET A 486 25.87 2.55 -23.14
CA MET A 486 25.58 1.19 -23.60
C MET A 486 25.22 0.27 -22.41
N ALA A 487 26.03 0.28 -21.35
CA ALA A 487 25.78 -0.52 -20.15
C ALA A 487 24.45 -0.14 -19.47
N THR A 488 24.22 1.15 -19.27
CA THR A 488 22.99 1.65 -18.64
C THR A 488 21.74 1.31 -19.45
N LEU A 489 21.76 1.47 -20.77
CA LEU A 489 20.63 1.09 -21.62
C LEU A 489 20.42 -0.44 -21.66
N THR A 490 21.46 -1.24 -21.50
CA THR A 490 21.34 -2.69 -21.36
C THR A 490 20.62 -3.07 -20.06
N ASP A 491 20.92 -2.38 -18.95
CA ASP A 491 20.21 -2.58 -17.68
C ASP A 491 18.74 -2.16 -17.78
N ILE A 492 18.45 -1.02 -18.42
CA ILE A 492 17.08 -0.54 -18.69
C ILE A 492 16.34 -1.55 -19.56
N PHE A 493 16.94 -2.02 -20.64
CA PHE A 493 16.40 -3.07 -21.50
C PHE A 493 16.01 -4.30 -20.69
N THR A 494 16.94 -4.80 -19.87
CA THR A 494 16.72 -5.97 -19.01
C THR A 494 15.56 -5.75 -18.02
N ASN A 495 15.44 -4.53 -17.44
CA ASN A 495 14.36 -4.22 -16.52
C ASN A 495 12.98 -4.22 -17.22
N ILE A 496 12.89 -3.67 -18.43
CA ILE A 496 11.65 -3.65 -19.23
C ILE A 496 11.27 -5.07 -19.66
N VAL A 497 12.23 -5.84 -20.20
CA VAL A 497 12.01 -7.21 -20.71
C VAL A 497 11.53 -8.17 -19.61
N LEU A 498 11.99 -7.98 -18.39
CA LEU A 498 11.61 -8.80 -17.22
C LEU A 498 10.41 -8.25 -16.46
N ASP A 499 9.68 -7.26 -16.99
CA ASP A 499 8.54 -6.61 -16.32
C ASP A 499 8.88 -6.18 -14.89
N LYS A 500 10.11 -5.70 -14.65
CA LYS A 500 10.56 -5.38 -13.31
C LYS A 500 9.83 -4.18 -12.74
N VAL A 501 9.13 -4.42 -11.65
CA VAL A 501 8.56 -3.39 -10.79
C VAL A 501 9.50 -3.17 -9.61
N SER A 502 9.77 -1.91 -9.28
CA SER A 502 10.60 -1.58 -8.12
C SER A 502 9.95 -2.06 -6.81
N ASN A 503 10.77 -2.48 -5.84
CA ASN A 503 10.29 -2.89 -4.52
C ASN A 503 10.04 -1.70 -3.57
N ASN A 504 10.49 -0.52 -3.95
CA ASN A 504 10.36 0.74 -3.23
C ASN A 504 10.86 1.89 -4.13
N ALA A 505 10.74 3.14 -3.66
CA ALA A 505 11.17 4.33 -4.41
C ALA A 505 12.70 4.38 -4.64
N PHE A 506 13.53 3.83 -3.75
CA PHE A 506 14.99 3.76 -3.97
C PHE A 506 15.34 2.79 -5.08
N ASP A 507 14.66 1.63 -5.16
CA ASP A 507 14.80 0.73 -6.30
C ASP A 507 14.33 1.39 -7.60
N ALA A 508 13.23 2.17 -7.55
CA ALA A 508 12.76 2.91 -8.71
C ALA A 508 13.78 3.92 -9.22
N ARG A 509 14.52 4.57 -8.32
CA ARG A 509 15.66 5.43 -8.69
C ARG A 509 16.78 4.63 -9.33
N ARG A 510 17.15 3.49 -8.77
CA ARG A 510 18.18 2.59 -9.33
C ARG A 510 17.80 2.03 -10.70
N TYR A 511 16.48 1.88 -10.97
CA TYR A 511 15.97 1.45 -12.27
C TYR A 511 15.75 2.61 -13.25
N HIS A 512 16.18 3.83 -12.91
CA HIS A 512 16.02 5.05 -13.69
C HIS A 512 14.57 5.53 -13.88
N TYR A 513 13.60 4.95 -13.17
CA TYR A 513 12.22 5.45 -13.16
C TYR A 513 12.08 6.77 -12.39
N LEU A 514 12.89 6.97 -11.34
CA LEU A 514 13.03 8.24 -10.64
C LEU A 514 14.41 8.86 -10.90
N LYS A 515 14.48 10.19 -10.94
CA LYS A 515 15.71 10.97 -11.07
C LYS A 515 16.39 11.11 -9.70
N ASP A 516 17.70 11.38 -9.67
CA ASP A 516 18.41 11.65 -8.42
C ASP A 516 17.89 12.90 -7.70
N THR A 517 17.36 13.86 -8.46
CA THR A 517 16.76 15.10 -7.96
C THR A 517 15.33 14.93 -7.41
N ASP A 518 14.68 13.77 -7.63
CA ASP A 518 13.35 13.49 -7.12
C ASP A 518 13.40 13.25 -5.60
N THR A 519 12.37 13.69 -4.91
CA THR A 519 12.29 13.56 -3.45
C THR A 519 11.67 12.22 -3.06
N ILE A 520 12.33 11.46 -2.18
CA ILE A 520 11.77 10.25 -1.58
C ILE A 520 11.41 10.55 -0.12
N ILE A 521 10.18 10.23 0.26
CA ILE A 521 9.67 10.47 1.61
C ILE A 521 9.20 9.18 2.26
N MET A 522 9.39 9.08 3.58
CA MET A 522 8.92 7.91 4.34
C MET A 522 7.42 8.00 4.63
N ASN A 523 6.91 9.19 4.96
CA ASN A 523 5.51 9.38 5.30
C ASN A 523 4.64 9.57 4.07
N THR A 524 4.02 8.48 3.61
CA THR A 524 3.13 8.48 2.43
C THR A 524 1.99 9.49 2.53
N GLU A 525 1.50 9.75 3.74
CA GLU A 525 0.34 10.63 3.96
C GLU A 525 0.69 12.11 3.75
N LYS A 526 1.96 12.49 3.98
CA LYS A 526 2.46 13.84 3.74
C LYS A 526 2.87 14.12 2.29
N ARG A 527 2.74 13.15 1.37
CA ARG A 527 3.25 13.27 0.00
C ARG A 527 2.70 14.48 -0.77
N VAL A 528 1.41 14.78 -0.61
CA VAL A 528 0.78 15.92 -1.32
C VAL A 528 1.23 17.24 -0.71
N GLU A 529 1.29 17.34 0.61
CA GLU A 529 1.80 18.51 1.32
C GLU A 529 3.24 18.83 0.90
N ILE A 530 4.13 17.82 0.92
CA ILE A 530 5.53 17.97 0.53
C ILE A 530 5.66 18.30 -0.96
N ALA A 531 4.78 17.73 -1.82
CA ALA A 531 4.75 18.08 -3.23
C ALA A 531 4.34 19.53 -3.47
N LEU A 532 3.35 20.05 -2.73
CA LEU A 532 2.97 21.46 -2.76
C LEU A 532 4.10 22.38 -2.30
N GLN A 533 4.79 22.02 -1.21
CA GLN A 533 5.96 22.75 -0.72
C GLN A 533 7.10 22.74 -1.75
N ARG A 534 7.39 21.59 -2.37
CA ARG A 534 8.39 21.46 -3.43
C ARG A 534 8.02 22.29 -4.65
N ALA A 535 6.78 22.23 -5.11
CA ALA A 535 6.31 23.01 -6.27
C ALA A 535 6.39 24.52 -6.02
N LYS A 536 6.04 24.97 -4.81
CA LYS A 536 6.19 26.37 -4.38
C LYS A 536 7.66 26.80 -4.31
N TYR A 537 8.54 25.93 -3.81
CA TYR A 537 9.99 26.19 -3.79
C TYR A 537 10.55 26.39 -5.19
N GLU A 538 10.25 25.47 -6.12
CA GLU A 538 10.70 25.57 -7.52
C GLU A 538 10.17 26.83 -8.21
N ALA A 539 8.92 27.22 -7.96
CA ALA A 539 8.34 28.45 -8.51
C ALA A 539 9.07 29.73 -8.02
N ASN A 540 9.55 29.72 -6.78
CA ASN A 540 10.22 30.88 -6.16
C ASN A 540 11.74 30.94 -6.44
N THR A 541 12.32 29.90 -7.06
CA THR A 541 13.78 29.80 -7.30
C THR A 541 14.18 29.87 -8.76
N ASN A 542 13.44 30.63 -9.59
CA ASN A 542 13.66 30.76 -11.03
C ASN A 542 13.65 29.40 -11.77
N TYR A 543 12.53 28.72 -11.72
CA TYR A 543 12.33 27.47 -12.44
C TYR A 543 12.73 27.61 -13.92
N ILE A 544 13.58 26.71 -14.38
CA ILE A 544 13.99 26.61 -15.77
C ILE A 544 13.28 25.42 -16.41
N PRO A 545 12.43 25.63 -17.41
CA PRO A 545 11.77 24.53 -18.12
C PRO A 545 12.80 23.57 -18.72
N THR A 546 12.44 22.28 -18.75
CA THR A 546 13.30 21.26 -19.36
C THR A 546 13.56 21.60 -20.83
N PRO A 547 14.82 21.74 -21.28
CA PRO A 547 15.11 21.99 -22.68
C PRO A 547 14.94 20.74 -23.53
N GLN A 548 14.62 20.93 -24.82
CA GLN A 548 14.61 19.86 -25.81
C GLN A 548 16.01 19.68 -26.40
N PHE A 549 16.46 18.44 -26.48
CA PHE A 549 17.79 18.11 -27.00
C PHE A 549 17.70 17.12 -28.16
N GLU A 550 18.68 17.20 -29.06
CA GLU A 550 19.07 16.09 -29.92
C GLU A 550 20.24 15.37 -29.27
N TYR A 551 20.31 14.08 -29.41
CA TYR A 551 21.35 13.23 -28.85
C TYR A 551 21.73 12.12 -29.82
N ILE A 552 22.86 11.47 -29.55
CA ILE A 552 23.44 10.49 -30.45
C ILE A 552 22.89 9.09 -30.12
N ALA A 553 22.26 8.45 -31.11
CA ALA A 553 21.75 7.09 -30.99
C ALA A 553 22.88 6.06 -30.96
N LEU A 554 22.68 4.96 -30.22
CA LEU A 554 23.56 3.78 -30.25
C LEU A 554 23.34 2.93 -31.53
N GLY A 555 22.16 3.05 -32.14
CA GLY A 555 21.84 2.46 -33.43
C GLY A 555 21.99 0.94 -33.47
N ARG A 556 22.45 0.43 -34.62
CA ARG A 556 22.62 -1.00 -34.90
C ARG A 556 23.50 -1.74 -33.87
N ASP A 557 24.47 -1.05 -33.26
CA ASP A 557 25.41 -1.69 -32.30
C ASP A 557 24.64 -2.17 -31.06
N PHE A 558 23.77 -1.34 -30.49
CA PHE A 558 22.95 -1.75 -29.35
C PHE A 558 21.93 -2.82 -29.75
N LYS A 559 21.29 -2.67 -30.93
CA LYS A 559 20.34 -3.66 -31.43
C LYS A 559 21.00 -5.04 -31.55
N ALA A 560 22.18 -5.13 -32.16
CA ALA A 560 22.90 -6.38 -32.31
C ALA A 560 23.31 -7.03 -30.99
N LEU A 561 23.70 -6.20 -29.98
CA LEU A 561 23.98 -6.68 -28.63
C LEU A 561 22.74 -7.30 -27.99
N ALA A 562 21.62 -6.61 -28.05
CA ALA A 562 20.33 -7.07 -27.51
C ALA A 562 19.86 -8.36 -28.21
N GLU A 563 19.95 -8.43 -29.56
CA GLU A 563 19.62 -9.62 -30.35
C GLU A 563 20.45 -10.83 -29.91
N SER A 564 21.76 -10.67 -29.74
CA SER A 564 22.64 -11.74 -29.29
C SER A 564 22.27 -12.28 -27.91
N GLN A 565 21.91 -11.40 -26.97
CA GLN A 565 21.45 -11.80 -25.62
C GLN A 565 20.11 -12.54 -25.68
N LEU A 566 19.19 -12.06 -26.51
CA LEU A 566 17.86 -12.66 -26.67
C LEU A 566 17.91 -14.01 -27.36
N ASP A 567 18.79 -14.17 -28.37
CA ASP A 567 19.01 -15.47 -29.05
C ASP A 567 19.49 -16.53 -28.07
N ALA A 568 20.41 -16.19 -27.17
CA ALA A 568 20.86 -17.10 -26.12
C ALA A 568 19.73 -17.54 -25.18
N GLN A 569 18.84 -16.60 -24.80
CA GLN A 569 17.67 -16.91 -23.95
C GLN A 569 16.64 -17.77 -24.69
N ARG A 570 16.40 -17.49 -25.98
CA ARG A 570 15.49 -18.28 -26.82
C ARG A 570 16.01 -19.70 -27.05
N MET A 571 17.28 -19.86 -27.39
CA MET A 571 17.92 -21.17 -27.55
C MET A 571 17.91 -21.99 -26.25
N GLY A 572 18.04 -21.32 -25.10
CA GLY A 572 17.94 -21.95 -23.79
C GLY A 572 16.49 -22.19 -23.30
N HIS A 573 15.49 -21.89 -24.11
CA HIS A 573 14.06 -22.02 -23.78
C HIS A 573 13.62 -21.21 -22.51
N PHE A 574 14.33 -20.12 -22.19
CA PHE A 574 13.94 -19.22 -21.10
C PHE A 574 12.84 -18.25 -21.53
N ILE A 575 12.72 -17.96 -22.83
CA ILE A 575 11.67 -17.14 -23.43
C ILE A 575 11.06 -17.87 -24.64
N SER A 576 9.79 -17.61 -24.92
CA SER A 576 9.11 -18.13 -26.12
C SER A 576 9.57 -17.38 -27.38
N ASP A 577 9.28 -17.94 -28.56
CA ASP A 577 9.54 -17.23 -29.83
C ASP A 577 8.78 -15.91 -29.91
N TYR A 578 7.60 -15.85 -29.32
CA TYR A 578 6.83 -14.62 -29.31
C TYR A 578 7.32 -13.61 -28.27
N ASP A 579 7.80 -14.07 -27.10
CA ASP A 579 8.51 -13.17 -26.18
C ASP A 579 9.71 -12.53 -26.88
N TYR A 580 10.52 -13.32 -27.62
CA TYR A 580 11.63 -12.79 -28.40
C TYR A 580 11.19 -11.68 -29.37
N GLU A 581 10.09 -11.90 -30.11
CA GLU A 581 9.56 -10.89 -31.04
C GLU A 581 9.17 -9.61 -30.33
N VAL A 582 8.46 -9.71 -29.19
CA VAL A 582 8.01 -8.55 -28.40
C VAL A 582 9.19 -7.76 -27.84
N VAL A 583 10.14 -8.44 -27.18
CA VAL A 583 11.25 -7.76 -26.51
C VAL A 583 12.27 -7.18 -27.48
N LEU A 584 12.37 -7.76 -28.70
CA LEU A 584 13.18 -7.17 -29.76
C LEU A 584 12.68 -5.78 -30.17
N LYS A 585 11.35 -5.54 -30.11
CA LYS A 585 10.79 -4.19 -30.36
C LYS A 585 11.21 -3.17 -29.30
N VAL A 586 11.41 -3.59 -28.05
CA VAL A 586 12.00 -2.73 -27.01
C VAL A 586 13.42 -2.32 -27.39
N ALA A 587 14.25 -3.30 -27.83
CA ALA A 587 15.61 -3.03 -28.26
C ALA A 587 15.66 -2.10 -29.50
N GLU A 588 14.75 -2.29 -30.45
CA GLU A 588 14.62 -1.41 -31.63
C GLU A 588 14.36 0.04 -31.24
N VAL A 589 13.48 0.30 -30.27
CA VAL A 589 13.20 1.67 -29.81
C VAL A 589 14.38 2.25 -29.04
N LEU A 590 14.93 1.51 -28.06
CA LEU A 590 16.07 1.96 -27.26
C LEU A 590 17.30 2.30 -28.11
N SER A 591 17.51 1.56 -29.21
CA SER A 591 18.62 1.80 -30.13
C SER A 591 18.42 2.99 -31.07
N GLY A 592 17.16 3.45 -31.24
CA GLY A 592 16.77 4.40 -32.27
C GLY A 592 16.39 3.74 -33.61
N GLY A 593 16.20 2.41 -33.63
CA GLY A 593 15.82 1.66 -34.83
C GLY A 593 17.02 1.16 -35.65
N ASP A 594 16.78 0.87 -36.92
CA ASP A 594 17.80 0.39 -37.86
C ASP A 594 18.59 1.54 -38.49
N ILE A 595 19.25 2.32 -37.64
CA ILE A 595 20.10 3.46 -38.03
C ILE A 595 21.55 3.23 -37.66
N PRO A 596 22.51 3.88 -38.37
CA PRO A 596 23.91 3.82 -37.97
C PRO A 596 24.13 4.40 -36.57
N ARG A 597 25.08 3.87 -35.84
CA ARG A 597 25.60 4.52 -34.63
C ARG A 597 26.04 5.95 -34.96
N ASN A 598 25.90 6.85 -33.98
CA ASN A 598 26.20 8.28 -34.11
C ASN A 598 25.21 9.09 -34.98
N THR A 599 24.03 8.55 -35.29
CA THR A 599 22.94 9.33 -35.87
C THR A 599 22.29 10.21 -34.83
N TYR A 600 22.06 11.48 -35.14
CA TYR A 600 21.31 12.40 -34.25
C TYR A 600 19.83 12.06 -34.31
N ILE A 601 19.23 11.91 -33.13
CA ILE A 601 17.80 11.66 -32.92
C ILE A 601 17.28 12.54 -31.78
N ASN A 602 15.96 12.60 -31.63
CA ASN A 602 15.31 13.28 -30.54
C ASN A 602 14.16 12.43 -29.96
N GLN A 603 13.61 12.88 -28.86
CA GLN A 603 12.53 12.17 -28.17
C GLN A 603 11.31 11.91 -29.07
N ARG A 604 10.91 12.88 -29.91
CA ARG A 604 9.74 12.73 -30.81
C ARG A 604 9.94 11.60 -31.82
N TYR A 605 11.16 11.47 -32.35
CA TYR A 605 11.50 10.36 -33.23
C TYR A 605 11.32 9.00 -32.55
N LEU A 606 11.80 8.87 -31.30
CA LEU A 606 11.64 7.62 -30.54
C LEU A 606 10.17 7.36 -30.18
N GLN A 607 9.40 8.37 -29.81
CA GLN A 607 7.96 8.25 -29.56
C GLN A 607 7.21 7.75 -30.79
N HIS A 608 7.57 8.24 -31.98
CA HIS A 608 6.99 7.74 -33.22
C HIS A 608 7.32 6.24 -33.43
N LEU A 609 8.56 5.85 -33.21
CA LEU A 609 9.01 4.46 -33.32
C LEU A 609 8.31 3.54 -32.29
N GLU A 610 8.14 3.99 -31.03
CA GLU A 610 7.36 3.27 -30.03
C GLU A 610 5.92 3.01 -30.51
N LYS A 611 5.23 4.05 -30.99
CA LYS A 611 3.88 3.93 -31.51
C LYS A 611 3.78 2.91 -32.64
N GLU A 612 4.66 2.97 -33.64
CA GLU A 612 4.67 2.02 -34.74
C GLU A 612 4.83 0.58 -34.26
N ARG A 613 5.80 0.31 -33.35
CA ARG A 613 6.08 -1.02 -32.82
C ARG A 613 4.95 -1.54 -31.94
N PHE A 614 4.37 -0.68 -31.11
CA PHE A 614 3.20 -1.03 -30.29
C PHE A 614 2.00 -1.44 -31.16
N ILE A 615 1.66 -0.65 -32.16
CA ILE A 615 0.52 -0.91 -33.07
C ILE A 615 0.74 -2.23 -33.82
N ALA A 616 1.97 -2.49 -34.30
CA ALA A 616 2.30 -3.75 -34.97
C ALA A 616 2.08 -4.96 -34.03
N LEU A 617 2.49 -4.88 -32.78
CA LEU A 617 2.27 -5.92 -31.78
C LEU A 617 0.80 -6.09 -31.43
N LEU A 618 0.04 -4.99 -31.25
CA LEU A 618 -1.37 -5.05 -30.90
C LEU A 618 -2.22 -5.71 -31.98
N LYS A 619 -1.83 -5.62 -33.25
CA LYS A 619 -2.48 -6.32 -34.38
C LYS A 619 -2.22 -7.83 -34.37
N ASN A 620 -1.22 -8.31 -33.62
CA ASN A 620 -0.88 -9.73 -33.55
C ASN A 620 -1.88 -10.49 -32.67
N LYS A 621 -2.39 -11.61 -33.18
CA LYS A 621 -3.34 -12.47 -32.44
C LYS A 621 -2.79 -12.96 -31.10
N LYS A 622 -1.49 -13.26 -31.02
CA LYS A 622 -0.86 -13.72 -29.77
C LYS A 622 -0.88 -12.64 -28.67
N THR A 623 -0.69 -11.38 -29.01
CA THR A 623 -0.89 -10.26 -28.08
C THR A 623 -2.34 -10.18 -27.60
N LEU A 624 -3.31 -10.28 -28.51
CA LEU A 624 -4.72 -10.27 -28.13
C LEU A 624 -5.08 -11.39 -27.17
N ASP A 625 -4.54 -12.60 -27.40
CA ASP A 625 -4.75 -13.74 -26.52
C ASP A 625 -4.14 -13.51 -25.13
N ARG A 626 -2.95 -12.89 -25.05
CA ARG A 626 -2.30 -12.49 -23.79
C ARG A 626 -3.13 -11.45 -23.02
N ILE A 627 -3.63 -10.42 -23.69
CA ILE A 627 -4.46 -9.39 -23.06
C ILE A 627 -5.75 -10.00 -22.51
N LYS A 628 -6.46 -10.83 -23.29
CA LYS A 628 -7.67 -11.50 -22.85
C LYS A 628 -7.41 -12.39 -21.63
N TYR A 629 -6.37 -13.19 -21.70
CA TYR A 629 -5.98 -14.06 -20.59
C TYR A 629 -5.67 -13.29 -19.30
N MET A 630 -4.96 -12.15 -19.42
CA MET A 630 -4.68 -11.26 -18.30
C MET A 630 -5.96 -10.70 -17.69
N LEU A 631 -6.92 -10.26 -18.52
CA LEU A 631 -8.21 -9.73 -18.06
C LEU A 631 -9.06 -10.78 -17.33
N GLU A 632 -9.00 -12.04 -17.77
CA GLU A 632 -9.79 -13.15 -17.20
C GLU A 632 -9.13 -13.75 -15.95
N ASN A 633 -7.82 -13.90 -15.95
CA ASN A 633 -7.09 -14.69 -14.96
C ASN A 633 -6.20 -13.87 -14.02
N GLY A 634 -5.94 -12.58 -14.33
CA GLY A 634 -5.04 -11.72 -13.58
C GLY A 634 -3.58 -12.19 -13.57
N LYS A 635 -3.17 -12.97 -14.59
CA LYS A 635 -1.83 -13.54 -14.74
C LYS A 635 -1.36 -13.43 -16.19
N PRO A 636 -0.04 -13.30 -16.46
CA PRO A 636 0.47 -13.29 -17.82
C PRO A 636 0.35 -14.68 -18.48
N LEU A 637 0.04 -14.68 -19.78
CA LEU A 637 0.13 -15.85 -20.65
C LEU A 637 1.46 -15.81 -21.41
N ARG A 638 2.15 -16.94 -21.49
CA ARG A 638 3.33 -17.14 -22.37
C ARG A 638 2.95 -18.13 -23.48
N ASN A 639 2.84 -17.64 -24.74
CA ASN A 639 2.37 -18.38 -25.90
C ASN A 639 3.34 -18.33 -27.09
#